data_600725d513b6aba09a9ef2786e3cdbb7
#
_entry.id   600725d513b6aba09a9ef2786e3cdbb7
#
_cell.length_a   1.000
_cell.length_b   1.000
_cell.length_c   1.000
_cell.angle_alpha   90.00
_cell.angle_beta   90.00
_cell.angle_gamma   90.00
#
_symmetry.space_group_name_H-M   'P 1'
#
loop_
_entity.id
_entity.type
_entity.pdbx_description
1 polymer ?
#
loop_
_entity_poly.entity_id
_entity_poly.type
_entity_poly.pdbx_seq_one_letter_code
_entity_poly.pdbx_strand_id
1 'polypeptide(L)'
;MKVKKQIAALVMTGVLAAGGVPAFAAAAPDGHTDAQTIPEAQNSVYAQWQEQWETLKNDWTQVSLSPGADQTQMNFAWYSKTRNVAFRVAADKEMSQSVQQVTVQGTEGPKDKAGTQYYSCKATASNLTPGTYYYQIGDGEPVAFEVQDSSDGFSFIYVGDPQIGSSNELKGTDTEEFYAAQSASVCNDSFNWNNTLEKAVAQAPDASFVLSAGDQIQTNKKKAPNKDATNSEIEYAGYLCPEVLDSLPVATTVGNHDADNPNYTYHFNTANNSELGSNGIVGGDYSYTYGNALFIMLNTQDTNVAEHKQFIEQAVAACPDAKWRIVTLHQDIYGSAEHSNEPEITNLRYQLVPYFEENDIDVVLTGHDHAYSRSQILKGGVKTTEYTDDAFDEMLEKDMDAGENPETRFVAPENIIPTTTDPAEQAYLQYLDAVMDKEAVEETDGSIAVNPEGILYMTANSSSGSKYYDLVPRMQSYIANRWQEDVPTYSVIDIDADSFTINTYRTDTDEKIDDTFTIVKNEQEEVELPFTDVSKDAWYYDAVAQAYQDKLFLGTSTTTFSPEKTMSRGMFVQVLYNMHGQPKVEGTMPFTDVKKSDWYYDAVLWAYQNKVTAGVSDTKFAPMHDVTREQTAVLLEKYTAANGKDTSARGDLSRYSDADSISAWAKDAVAWAVANKIMVGTDSGKLLPGSNASRAQAAQIMVSYRNTVK
;
A
#
# COMPACT_ATOMS: atom_id res chain seq x y z
N MET A 1 -4.62 -24.75 26.84
CA MET A 1 -4.37 -25.78 25.81
C MET A 1 -5.51 -26.78 25.60
N LYS A 2 -6.01 -27.50 26.60
CA LYS A 2 -7.18 -28.43 26.38
C LYS A 2 -8.48 -27.72 25.99
N VAL A 3 -8.69 -26.50 26.40
CA VAL A 3 -9.91 -25.71 26.14
C VAL A 3 -9.90 -25.18 24.70
N LYS A 4 -8.76 -24.69 24.18
CA LYS A 4 -8.63 -24.18 22.81
C LYS A 4 -8.90 -25.25 21.73
N LYS A 5 -8.47 -26.50 21.93
CA LYS A 5 -8.70 -27.61 20.98
C LYS A 5 -10.18 -27.97 20.77
N GLN A 6 -11.07 -27.53 21.67
CA GLN A 6 -12.52 -27.79 21.53
C GLN A 6 -13.23 -26.72 20.67
N ILE A 7 -12.64 -25.53 20.52
CA ILE A 7 -13.22 -24.44 19.72
C ILE A 7 -13.05 -24.71 18.22
N ALA A 8 -11.82 -25.01 17.77
CA ALA A 8 -11.54 -25.26 16.36
C ALA A 8 -12.31 -26.47 15.77
N ALA A 9 -12.56 -27.52 16.59
CA ALA A 9 -13.31 -28.68 16.12
C ALA A 9 -14.81 -28.42 15.96
N LEU A 10 -15.34 -27.33 16.49
CA LEU A 10 -16.78 -27.03 16.44
C LEU A 10 -17.17 -26.07 15.30
N VAL A 11 -16.31 -25.13 14.95
CA VAL A 11 -16.58 -24.18 13.83
C VAL A 11 -16.55 -24.91 12.49
N MET A 12 -15.67 -25.89 12.29
CA MET A 12 -15.61 -26.68 11.06
C MET A 12 -16.83 -27.62 10.83
N THR A 13 -17.61 -27.95 11.85
CA THR A 13 -18.77 -28.86 11.68
C THR A 13 -20.08 -28.13 11.36
N GLY A 14 -20.13 -26.80 11.51
CA GLY A 14 -21.33 -25.99 11.23
C GLY A 14 -21.57 -25.65 9.75
N VAL A 15 -20.57 -25.70 8.92
CA VAL A 15 -20.62 -25.21 7.52
C VAL A 15 -21.29 -26.22 6.55
N LEU A 16 -21.61 -27.44 6.95
CA LEU A 16 -22.03 -28.51 6.03
C LEU A 16 -23.56 -28.78 5.97
N ALA A 17 -24.43 -28.00 6.59
CA ALA A 17 -25.86 -28.25 6.50
C ALA A 17 -26.75 -27.01 6.69
N ALA A 18 -26.90 -26.17 5.69
CA ALA A 18 -28.18 -25.50 5.41
C ALA A 18 -28.07 -24.64 4.13
N GLY A 19 -28.66 -25.09 3.04
CA GLY A 19 -29.07 -24.24 1.92
C GLY A 19 -30.24 -23.36 2.39
N GLY A 20 -29.93 -22.26 3.04
CA GLY A 20 -30.82 -21.18 3.41
C GLY A 20 -30.36 -19.89 2.73
N VAL A 21 -31.28 -19.15 2.13
CA VAL A 21 -31.07 -17.80 1.60
C VAL A 21 -30.32 -17.00 2.67
N PRO A 22 -29.20 -16.29 2.36
CA PRO A 22 -28.53 -15.47 3.34
C PRO A 22 -29.52 -14.40 3.82
N ALA A 23 -29.91 -14.47 5.08
CA ALA A 23 -30.52 -13.33 5.75
C ALA A 23 -29.36 -12.33 5.91
N PHE A 24 -29.40 -11.20 5.21
CA PHE A 24 -28.51 -10.08 5.49
C PHE A 24 -28.60 -9.79 6.99
N ALA A 25 -27.48 -9.89 7.68
CA ALA A 25 -27.41 -9.45 9.05
C ALA A 25 -27.83 -7.97 9.08
N ALA A 26 -28.83 -7.63 9.89
CA ALA A 26 -29.14 -6.23 10.12
C ALA A 26 -27.89 -5.60 10.76
N ALA A 27 -27.47 -4.45 10.25
CA ALA A 27 -26.35 -3.70 10.82
C ALA A 27 -26.57 -3.52 12.32
N ALA A 28 -25.50 -3.66 13.09
CA ALA A 28 -25.56 -3.43 14.52
C ALA A 28 -25.90 -1.94 14.80
N PRO A 29 -26.73 -1.65 15.80
CA PRO A 29 -27.20 -0.26 16.04
C PRO A 29 -26.10 0.73 16.42
N ASP A 30 -24.92 0.26 16.77
CA ASP A 30 -23.83 1.02 17.40
C ASP A 30 -22.59 1.10 16.51
N GLY A 31 -22.68 0.79 15.21
CA GLY A 31 -21.50 0.78 14.31
C GLY A 31 -20.46 -0.28 14.66
N HIS A 32 -20.89 -1.44 15.17
CA HIS A 32 -20.05 -2.62 15.41
C HIS A 32 -20.78 -3.92 14.99
N THR A 33 -20.01 -5.01 14.81
CA THR A 33 -20.59 -6.32 14.50
C THR A 33 -20.94 -7.08 15.78
N ASP A 34 -22.24 -7.38 15.97
CA ASP A 34 -22.69 -8.27 17.05
C ASP A 34 -22.39 -9.73 16.66
N ALA A 35 -21.53 -10.36 17.42
CA ALA A 35 -21.12 -11.76 17.23
C ALA A 35 -22.30 -12.75 17.18
N GLN A 36 -23.45 -12.43 17.79
CA GLN A 36 -24.64 -13.28 17.74
C GLN A 36 -25.30 -13.27 16.37
N THR A 37 -25.06 -12.27 15.55
CA THR A 37 -25.74 -12.07 14.26
C THR A 37 -25.04 -12.73 13.09
N ILE A 38 -23.74 -13.03 13.21
CA ILE A 38 -22.98 -13.63 12.12
C ILE A 38 -23.32 -15.12 11.94
N PRO A 39 -23.22 -15.68 10.71
CA PRO A 39 -23.56 -17.07 10.42
C PRO A 39 -22.79 -18.09 11.27
N GLU A 40 -21.52 -17.83 11.58
CA GLU A 40 -20.63 -18.69 12.36
C GLU A 40 -21.06 -18.82 13.83
N ALA A 41 -21.82 -17.87 14.35
CA ALA A 41 -22.36 -17.92 15.71
C ALA A 41 -23.53 -18.91 15.89
N GLN A 42 -24.07 -19.42 14.80
CA GLN A 42 -25.24 -20.29 14.81
C GLN A 42 -24.97 -21.64 15.49
N ASN A 43 -26.06 -22.41 15.75
CA ASN A 43 -25.96 -23.73 16.36
C ASN A 43 -25.24 -23.78 17.73
N SER A 44 -25.42 -22.74 18.53
CA SER A 44 -24.79 -22.57 19.85
C SER A 44 -23.26 -22.40 19.85
N VAL A 45 -22.63 -22.11 18.72
CA VAL A 45 -21.18 -21.89 18.65
C VAL A 45 -20.79 -20.68 19.49
N TYR A 46 -21.47 -19.55 19.33
CA TYR A 46 -21.19 -18.37 20.15
C TYR A 46 -21.47 -18.60 21.64
N ALA A 47 -22.54 -19.33 21.99
CA ALA A 47 -22.80 -19.66 23.38
C ALA A 47 -21.69 -20.54 24.02
N GLN A 48 -21.09 -21.43 23.24
CA GLN A 48 -19.94 -22.23 23.67
C GLN A 48 -18.67 -21.36 23.80
N TRP A 49 -18.48 -20.39 22.88
CA TRP A 49 -17.43 -19.40 23.03
C TRP A 49 -17.57 -18.60 24.32
N GLN A 50 -18.77 -18.11 24.64
CA GLN A 50 -19.05 -17.40 25.89
C GLN A 50 -18.74 -18.24 27.13
N GLU A 51 -19.05 -19.54 27.11
CA GLU A 51 -18.73 -20.47 28.22
C GLU A 51 -17.19 -20.61 28.35
N GLN A 52 -16.47 -20.73 27.26
CA GLN A 52 -15.02 -20.87 27.27
C GLN A 52 -14.32 -19.54 27.61
N TRP A 53 -14.91 -18.42 27.22
CA TRP A 53 -14.41 -17.08 27.55
C TRP A 53 -14.24 -16.88 29.07
N GLU A 54 -15.12 -17.44 29.88
CA GLU A 54 -15.00 -17.38 31.33
C GLU A 54 -13.66 -17.93 31.87
N THR A 55 -12.99 -18.78 31.11
CA THR A 55 -11.66 -19.30 31.43
C THR A 55 -10.57 -18.50 30.72
N LEU A 56 -10.76 -18.21 29.42
CA LEU A 56 -9.78 -17.52 28.56
C LEU A 56 -9.46 -16.11 29.04
N LYS A 57 -10.46 -15.35 29.48
CA LYS A 57 -10.30 -13.97 29.96
C LYS A 57 -9.34 -13.78 31.11
N ASN A 58 -8.99 -14.88 31.83
CA ASN A 58 -8.04 -14.88 32.95
C ASN A 58 -6.71 -15.51 32.59
N ASP A 59 -6.54 -15.97 31.36
CA ASP A 59 -5.27 -16.58 30.93
C ASP A 59 -4.35 -15.53 30.28
N TRP A 60 -3.52 -14.91 31.09
CA TRP A 60 -2.51 -13.98 30.64
C TRP A 60 -1.22 -14.67 30.12
N THR A 61 -1.14 -16.00 30.18
CA THR A 61 0.06 -16.75 29.79
C THR A 61 0.09 -17.19 28.35
N GLN A 62 -0.81 -16.65 27.52
CA GLN A 62 -0.85 -16.89 26.08
C GLN A 62 0.46 -16.42 25.43
N VAL A 63 0.86 -17.10 24.36
CA VAL A 63 2.12 -16.84 23.68
C VAL A 63 1.83 -16.04 22.40
N SER A 64 2.55 -14.97 22.21
CA SER A 64 2.57 -14.22 20.97
C SER A 64 3.82 -14.61 20.18
N LEU A 65 3.65 -14.98 18.93
CA LEU A 65 4.71 -15.16 17.95
C LEU A 65 4.81 -13.89 17.09
N SER A 66 6.03 -13.50 16.72
CA SER A 66 6.26 -12.39 15.79
C SER A 66 7.40 -12.76 14.83
N PRO A 67 7.42 -12.20 13.60
CA PRO A 67 8.58 -12.39 12.72
C PRO A 67 9.88 -12.00 13.41
N GLY A 68 10.95 -12.76 13.15
CA GLY A 68 12.31 -12.40 13.59
C GLY A 68 12.92 -11.34 12.66
N ALA A 69 14.22 -11.12 12.76
CA ALA A 69 14.93 -10.14 11.91
C ALA A 69 14.87 -10.53 10.42
N ASP A 70 14.77 -11.82 10.15
CA ASP A 70 14.57 -12.40 8.82
C ASP A 70 13.78 -13.72 8.92
N GLN A 71 13.44 -14.32 7.78
CA GLN A 71 12.64 -15.56 7.71
C GLN A 71 13.27 -16.77 8.40
N THR A 72 14.53 -16.71 8.80
CA THR A 72 15.22 -17.79 9.55
C THR A 72 15.05 -17.66 11.05
N GLN A 73 14.27 -16.69 11.52
CA GLN A 73 14.06 -16.38 12.92
C GLN A 73 12.58 -16.29 13.26
N MET A 74 12.24 -16.68 14.50
CA MET A 74 10.91 -16.51 15.07
C MET A 74 11.05 -15.96 16.48
N ASN A 75 10.32 -14.89 16.75
CA ASN A 75 10.27 -14.23 18.06
C ASN A 75 9.06 -14.72 18.85
N PHE A 76 9.22 -14.81 20.17
CA PHE A 76 8.20 -15.24 21.11
C PHE A 76 8.13 -14.26 22.27
N ALA A 77 6.92 -13.96 22.73
CA ALA A 77 6.67 -13.24 23.98
C ALA A 77 5.54 -13.92 24.77
N TRP A 78 5.64 -13.96 26.08
CA TRP A 78 4.62 -14.52 26.98
C TRP A 78 4.79 -14.02 28.39
N TYR A 79 3.75 -14.13 29.19
CA TYR A 79 3.86 -13.98 30.64
C TYR A 79 4.13 -15.31 31.31
N SER A 80 5.01 -15.27 32.31
CA SER A 80 5.27 -16.40 33.24
C SER A 80 5.02 -16.00 34.69
N LYS A 81 4.48 -16.91 35.50
CA LYS A 81 4.37 -16.75 36.96
C LYS A 81 5.70 -17.02 37.68
N THR A 82 6.71 -17.50 36.98
CA THR A 82 8.07 -17.70 37.47
C THR A 82 9.05 -16.85 36.68
N ARG A 83 10.01 -16.22 37.37
CA ARG A 83 10.95 -15.30 36.74
C ARG A 83 11.92 -15.99 35.76
N ASN A 84 12.31 -17.24 36.05
CA ASN A 84 13.21 -18.00 35.20
C ASN A 84 12.44 -19.19 34.63
N VAL A 85 12.37 -19.31 33.34
CA VAL A 85 11.63 -20.37 32.64
C VAL A 85 12.46 -20.93 31.49
N ALA A 86 12.46 -22.24 31.33
CA ALA A 86 13.07 -22.86 30.15
C ALA A 86 12.21 -22.61 28.91
N PHE A 87 12.87 -22.23 27.85
CA PHE A 87 12.25 -22.12 26.51
C PHE A 87 13.02 -23.04 25.56
N ARG A 88 12.32 -23.84 24.79
CA ARG A 88 12.90 -24.79 23.83
C ARG A 88 12.18 -24.68 22.48
N VAL A 89 12.95 -24.87 21.40
CA VAL A 89 12.42 -25.06 20.04
C VAL A 89 13.10 -26.28 19.44
N ALA A 90 12.34 -27.16 18.79
CA ALA A 90 12.84 -28.39 18.19
C ALA A 90 12.13 -28.69 16.86
N ALA A 91 12.75 -29.50 16.02
CA ALA A 91 12.16 -29.96 14.76
C ALA A 91 11.20 -31.16 14.91
N ASP A 92 11.00 -31.64 16.15
CA ASP A 92 10.08 -32.74 16.45
C ASP A 92 9.31 -32.49 17.76
N LYS A 93 8.10 -33.04 17.84
CA LYS A 93 7.21 -32.86 19.00
C LYS A 93 7.77 -33.43 20.27
N GLU A 94 8.63 -34.47 20.20
CA GLU A 94 9.33 -35.10 21.31
C GLU A 94 10.45 -34.22 21.85
N MET A 95 10.71 -33.04 21.25
CA MET A 95 11.76 -32.10 21.65
C MET A 95 13.16 -32.73 21.69
N SER A 96 13.47 -33.59 20.73
CA SER A 96 14.69 -34.38 20.67
C SER A 96 15.64 -34.05 19.51
N GLN A 97 15.16 -33.40 18.44
CA GLN A 97 15.94 -33.13 17.24
C GLN A 97 16.16 -31.62 17.07
N SER A 98 17.40 -31.23 16.72
CA SER A 98 17.79 -29.84 16.46
C SER A 98 17.35 -28.87 17.58
N VAL A 99 17.45 -29.28 18.84
CA VAL A 99 16.90 -28.52 19.96
C VAL A 99 17.71 -27.25 20.22
N GLN A 100 17.03 -26.11 20.17
CA GLN A 100 17.49 -24.85 20.75
C GLN A 100 16.90 -24.73 22.15
N GLN A 101 17.71 -24.42 23.14
CA GLN A 101 17.23 -24.26 24.51
C GLN A 101 17.90 -23.08 25.20
N VAL A 102 17.09 -22.25 25.86
CA VAL A 102 17.55 -21.14 26.69
C VAL A 102 16.74 -21.06 27.97
N THR A 103 17.37 -20.58 29.04
CA THR A 103 16.63 -20.17 30.24
C THR A 103 16.36 -18.68 30.13
N VAL A 104 15.09 -18.32 29.95
CA VAL A 104 14.65 -16.93 29.86
C VAL A 104 14.50 -16.35 31.26
N GLN A 105 15.13 -15.23 31.50
CA GLN A 105 14.94 -14.44 32.73
C GLN A 105 13.92 -13.35 32.42
N GLY A 106 12.68 -13.52 32.87
CA GLY A 106 11.61 -12.54 32.66
C GLY A 106 11.87 -11.24 33.42
N THR A 107 11.44 -10.14 32.77
CA THR A 107 11.35 -8.81 33.41
C THR A 107 10.06 -8.70 34.22
N GLU A 108 10.07 -7.90 35.28
CA GLU A 108 8.90 -7.72 36.12
C GLU A 108 7.77 -7.05 35.34
N GLY A 109 6.66 -7.74 35.22
CA GLY A 109 5.45 -7.30 34.54
C GLY A 109 4.33 -6.92 35.53
N PRO A 110 3.07 -6.97 35.14
CA PRO A 110 1.94 -6.60 35.98
C PRO A 110 1.66 -7.64 37.08
N LYS A 111 0.79 -7.24 38.02
CA LYS A 111 0.16 -8.13 38.99
C LYS A 111 -1.32 -8.25 38.69
N ASP A 112 -1.88 -9.44 38.77
CA ASP A 112 -3.31 -9.62 38.75
C ASP A 112 -4.03 -9.08 40.00
N LYS A 113 -5.36 -9.03 39.94
CA LYS A 113 -6.19 -8.59 41.07
C LYS A 113 -6.02 -9.46 42.34
N ALA A 114 -5.53 -10.68 42.19
CA ALA A 114 -5.20 -11.58 43.32
C ALA A 114 -3.79 -11.34 43.90
N GLY A 115 -3.00 -10.46 43.31
CA GLY A 115 -1.64 -10.10 43.67
C GLY A 115 -0.57 -11.05 43.11
N THR A 116 -0.92 -11.92 42.14
CA THR A 116 0.06 -12.78 41.47
C THR A 116 0.96 -11.94 40.60
N GLN A 117 2.28 -12.02 40.80
CA GLN A 117 3.27 -11.38 39.96
C GLN A 117 3.46 -12.14 38.65
N TYR A 118 3.36 -11.45 37.52
CA TYR A 118 3.74 -11.97 36.22
C TYR A 118 5.07 -11.36 35.76
N TYR A 119 5.80 -12.13 34.98
CA TYR A 119 7.09 -11.75 34.39
C TYR A 119 6.95 -11.83 32.85
N SER A 120 7.22 -10.73 32.16
CA SER A 120 7.31 -10.75 30.70
C SER A 120 8.58 -11.46 30.26
N CYS A 121 8.42 -12.49 29.47
CA CYS A 121 9.47 -13.33 28.93
C CYS A 121 9.52 -13.18 27.41
N LYS A 122 10.72 -13.07 26.87
CA LYS A 122 10.96 -12.98 25.44
C LYS A 122 12.06 -13.93 25.00
N ALA A 123 11.90 -14.57 23.85
CA ALA A 123 12.90 -15.46 23.27
C ALA A 123 12.88 -15.34 21.73
N THR A 124 13.99 -15.70 21.11
CA THR A 124 14.10 -15.80 19.65
C THR A 124 14.67 -17.18 19.28
N ALA A 125 13.99 -17.92 18.44
CA ALA A 125 14.53 -19.06 17.73
C ALA A 125 15.25 -18.58 16.46
N SER A 126 16.41 -19.14 16.14
CA SER A 126 17.24 -18.70 15.03
C SER A 126 17.72 -19.89 14.18
N ASN A 127 18.23 -19.60 12.97
CA ASN A 127 18.69 -20.61 12.02
C ASN A 127 17.60 -21.64 11.67
N LEU A 128 16.36 -21.18 11.60
CA LEU A 128 15.23 -21.97 11.13
C LEU A 128 15.32 -22.12 9.61
N THR A 129 14.87 -23.25 9.11
CA THR A 129 14.70 -23.54 7.68
C THR A 129 13.24 -23.90 7.42
N PRO A 130 12.74 -23.82 6.17
CA PRO A 130 11.37 -24.22 5.89
C PRO A 130 11.00 -25.57 6.47
N GLY A 131 9.85 -25.65 7.16
CA GLY A 131 9.32 -26.86 7.78
C GLY A 131 8.65 -26.62 9.13
N THR A 132 8.16 -27.72 9.74
CA THR A 132 7.46 -27.71 11.01
C THR A 132 8.44 -27.72 12.19
N TYR A 133 8.21 -26.82 13.14
CA TYR A 133 8.92 -26.76 14.42
C TYR A 133 7.94 -26.79 15.59
N TYR A 134 8.47 -27.05 16.77
CA TYR A 134 7.70 -27.08 18.02
C TYR A 134 8.40 -26.20 19.06
N TYR A 135 7.66 -25.30 19.70
CA TYR A 135 8.15 -24.57 20.87
C TYR A 135 7.55 -25.11 22.15
N GLN A 136 8.30 -25.02 23.25
CA GLN A 136 7.88 -25.47 24.58
C GLN A 136 8.34 -24.49 25.65
N ILE A 137 7.43 -24.09 26.53
CA ILE A 137 7.69 -23.21 27.66
C ILE A 137 7.62 -24.03 28.97
N GLY A 138 8.71 -24.06 29.72
CA GLY A 138 8.81 -24.88 30.94
C GLY A 138 8.51 -26.35 30.67
N ASP A 139 7.59 -26.91 31.45
CA ASP A 139 7.09 -28.27 31.31
C ASP A 139 5.76 -28.36 30.59
N GLY A 140 5.37 -27.28 29.88
CA GLY A 140 4.14 -27.26 29.07
C GLY A 140 4.20 -28.22 27.88
N GLU A 141 3.05 -28.41 27.19
CA GLU A 141 3.01 -29.22 25.98
C GLU A 141 3.69 -28.48 24.83
N PRO A 142 4.42 -29.18 23.94
CA PRO A 142 4.97 -28.59 22.74
C PRO A 142 3.87 -28.15 21.77
N VAL A 143 4.01 -26.93 21.21
CA VAL A 143 3.11 -26.31 20.24
C VAL A 143 3.81 -26.19 18.90
N ALA A 144 3.15 -26.62 17.82
CA ALA A 144 3.70 -26.56 16.47
C ALA A 144 3.62 -25.16 15.89
N PHE A 145 4.58 -24.79 15.06
CA PHE A 145 4.53 -23.66 14.13
C PHE A 145 5.26 -24.01 12.85
N GLU A 146 4.90 -23.32 11.76
CA GLU A 146 5.51 -23.54 10.46
C GLU A 146 6.45 -22.38 10.10
N VAL A 147 7.55 -22.72 9.44
CA VAL A 147 8.42 -21.78 8.73
C VAL A 147 8.20 -22.03 7.24
N GLN A 148 7.61 -21.07 6.56
CA GLN A 148 7.25 -21.19 5.16
C GLN A 148 8.49 -21.07 4.25
N ASP A 149 8.45 -21.72 3.09
CA ASP A 149 9.46 -21.53 2.06
C ASP A 149 9.16 -20.26 1.26
N SER A 150 10.00 -19.26 1.40
CA SER A 150 9.88 -17.97 0.72
C SER A 150 10.75 -17.82 -0.53
N SER A 151 11.34 -18.94 -1.02
CA SER A 151 12.27 -18.93 -2.17
C SER A 151 11.62 -18.52 -3.49
N ASP A 152 10.37 -18.90 -3.71
CA ASP A 152 9.58 -18.57 -4.90
C ASP A 152 8.52 -17.47 -4.65
N GLY A 153 8.52 -16.90 -3.46
CA GLY A 153 7.53 -15.91 -3.00
C GLY A 153 6.90 -16.33 -1.68
N PHE A 154 6.06 -15.48 -1.13
CA PHE A 154 5.34 -15.72 0.12
C PHE A 154 4.03 -14.93 0.15
N SER A 155 3.11 -15.35 1.00
CA SER A 155 1.89 -14.59 1.29
C SER A 155 1.82 -14.18 2.76
N PHE A 156 1.08 -13.11 3.03
CA PHE A 156 0.74 -12.71 4.38
C PHE A 156 -0.67 -12.12 4.46
N ILE A 157 -1.23 -12.13 5.66
CA ILE A 157 -2.56 -11.57 5.94
C ILE A 157 -2.35 -10.15 6.45
N TYR A 158 -3.04 -9.16 5.88
CA TYR A 158 -3.04 -7.78 6.35
C TYR A 158 -4.38 -7.42 6.95
N VAL A 159 -4.36 -6.85 8.16
CA VAL A 159 -5.54 -6.48 8.94
C VAL A 159 -5.33 -5.12 9.62
N GLY A 160 -6.43 -4.39 9.85
CA GLY A 160 -6.44 -3.18 10.66
C GLY A 160 -7.33 -3.35 11.89
N ASP A 161 -7.00 -2.61 12.91
CA ASP A 161 -7.85 -2.26 14.04
C ASP A 161 -8.69 -3.42 14.60
N PRO A 162 -8.05 -4.50 15.09
CA PRO A 162 -8.76 -5.51 15.86
C PRO A 162 -9.46 -4.89 17.07
N GLN A 163 -8.85 -3.91 17.67
CA GLN A 163 -9.30 -3.01 18.74
C GLN A 163 -10.22 -3.71 19.74
N ILE A 164 -9.76 -4.87 20.23
CA ILE A 164 -10.51 -5.78 21.10
C ILE A 164 -11.00 -5.07 22.35
N GLY A 165 -12.31 -5.02 22.55
CA GLY A 165 -12.99 -4.33 23.65
C GLY A 165 -13.72 -3.05 23.22
N SER A 166 -13.68 -2.67 21.92
CA SER A 166 -14.24 -1.41 21.44
C SER A 166 -15.73 -1.45 21.14
N SER A 167 -16.34 -2.60 20.99
CA SER A 167 -17.78 -2.74 20.67
C SER A 167 -18.76 -2.17 21.72
N ASN A 168 -18.23 -1.61 22.80
CA ASN A 168 -19.00 -0.88 23.77
C ASN A 168 -18.12 0.20 24.40
N GLU A 169 -18.29 1.45 23.99
CA GLU A 169 -17.50 2.59 24.51
C GLU A 169 -17.67 2.77 26.03
N LEU A 170 -16.82 2.14 26.79
CA LEU A 170 -16.83 2.20 28.24
C LEU A 170 -16.05 3.41 28.73
N LYS A 171 -16.66 4.20 29.58
CA LYS A 171 -15.94 5.26 30.31
C LYS A 171 -15.27 4.66 31.54
N GLY A 172 -14.00 4.94 31.72
CA GLY A 172 -13.14 4.40 32.79
C GLY A 172 -13.67 4.68 34.20
N THR A 173 -14.54 3.80 34.70
CA THR A 173 -15.06 3.78 36.05
C THR A 173 -14.66 2.48 36.71
N ASP A 174 -14.18 2.52 37.96
CA ASP A 174 -13.76 1.34 38.72
C ASP A 174 -14.98 0.71 39.40
N THR A 175 -15.85 0.06 38.60
CA THR A 175 -17.06 -0.61 39.08
C THR A 175 -17.19 -2.04 38.53
N GLU A 176 -17.95 -2.90 39.21
CA GLU A 176 -18.22 -4.26 38.74
C GLU A 176 -18.96 -4.24 37.40
N GLU A 177 -19.85 -3.26 37.18
CA GLU A 177 -20.58 -3.07 35.95
C GLU A 177 -19.64 -2.75 34.77
N PHE A 178 -18.62 -1.91 34.99
CA PHE A 178 -17.62 -1.62 33.98
C PHE A 178 -16.88 -2.90 33.57
N TYR A 179 -16.39 -3.68 34.53
CA TYR A 179 -15.62 -4.89 34.22
C TYR A 179 -16.48 -5.98 33.59
N ALA A 180 -17.75 -6.08 33.96
CA ALA A 180 -18.69 -6.99 33.30
C ALA A 180 -18.97 -6.59 31.86
N ALA A 181 -19.16 -5.30 31.61
CA ALA A 181 -19.37 -4.77 30.24
C ALA A 181 -18.08 -4.89 29.40
N GLN A 182 -16.91 -4.59 29.94
CA GLN A 182 -15.63 -4.84 29.27
C GLN A 182 -15.46 -6.32 28.88
N SER A 183 -15.72 -7.23 29.80
CA SER A 183 -15.64 -8.67 29.52
C SER A 183 -16.62 -9.10 28.42
N ALA A 184 -17.82 -8.52 28.36
CA ALA A 184 -18.81 -8.82 27.33
C ALA A 184 -18.36 -8.29 25.95
N SER A 185 -17.85 -7.06 25.87
CA SER A 185 -17.30 -6.47 24.64
C SER A 185 -16.11 -7.28 24.12
N VAL A 186 -15.15 -7.59 24.99
CA VAL A 186 -14.01 -8.42 24.60
C VAL A 186 -14.42 -9.82 24.13
N CYS A 187 -15.43 -10.43 24.76
CA CYS A 187 -15.98 -11.73 24.32
C CYS A 187 -16.58 -11.63 22.91
N ASN A 188 -17.31 -10.55 22.62
CA ASN A 188 -17.88 -10.27 21.28
C ASN A 188 -16.77 -10.11 20.24
N ASP A 189 -15.85 -9.20 20.51
CA ASP A 189 -14.82 -8.78 19.56
C ASP A 189 -13.81 -9.90 19.31
N SER A 190 -13.45 -10.66 20.34
CA SER A 190 -12.54 -11.80 20.20
C SER A 190 -13.16 -12.96 19.42
N PHE A 191 -14.48 -13.16 19.48
CA PHE A 191 -15.15 -14.13 18.63
C PHE A 191 -15.08 -13.73 17.16
N ASN A 192 -15.42 -12.48 16.86
CA ASN A 192 -15.35 -11.96 15.49
C ASN A 192 -13.91 -11.97 14.97
N TRP A 193 -12.94 -11.58 15.80
CA TRP A 193 -11.52 -11.64 15.48
C TRP A 193 -11.05 -13.07 15.14
N ASN A 194 -11.44 -14.05 15.96
CA ASN A 194 -11.17 -15.45 15.68
C ASN A 194 -11.77 -15.89 14.35
N ASN A 195 -13.03 -15.51 14.07
CA ASN A 195 -13.69 -15.81 12.79
C ASN A 195 -12.94 -15.20 11.60
N THR A 196 -12.50 -13.96 11.71
CA THR A 196 -11.71 -13.28 10.66
C THR A 196 -10.42 -14.02 10.38
N LEU A 197 -9.67 -14.40 11.43
CA LEU A 197 -8.41 -15.13 11.26
C LEU A 197 -8.62 -16.53 10.66
N GLU A 198 -9.65 -17.26 11.09
CA GLU A 198 -9.96 -18.58 10.52
C GLU A 198 -10.27 -18.48 9.02
N LYS A 199 -11.05 -17.48 8.61
CA LYS A 199 -11.36 -17.23 7.19
C LYS A 199 -10.13 -16.79 6.41
N ALA A 200 -9.33 -15.91 6.97
CA ALA A 200 -8.10 -15.44 6.32
C ALA A 200 -7.10 -16.58 6.09
N VAL A 201 -6.90 -17.47 7.07
CA VAL A 201 -6.05 -18.64 6.92
C VAL A 201 -6.66 -19.68 5.97
N ALA A 202 -7.99 -19.84 5.95
CA ALA A 202 -8.64 -20.69 4.96
C ALA A 202 -8.43 -20.19 3.52
N GLN A 203 -8.39 -18.87 3.33
CA GLN A 203 -8.11 -18.22 2.04
C GLN A 203 -6.61 -18.26 1.68
N ALA A 204 -5.72 -18.15 2.68
CA ALA A 204 -4.26 -18.17 2.54
C ALA A 204 -3.64 -19.17 3.52
N PRO A 205 -3.75 -20.50 3.27
CA PRO A 205 -3.31 -21.53 4.22
C PRO A 205 -1.78 -21.53 4.45
N ASP A 206 -1.02 -21.01 3.49
CA ASP A 206 0.43 -20.92 3.54
C ASP A 206 0.91 -19.50 3.94
N ALA A 207 0.03 -18.68 4.53
CA ALA A 207 0.41 -17.35 4.99
C ALA A 207 1.56 -17.45 6.02
N SER A 208 2.58 -16.62 5.81
CA SER A 208 3.79 -16.62 6.63
C SER A 208 3.60 -15.89 7.97
N PHE A 209 2.74 -14.86 7.98
CA PHE A 209 2.43 -14.05 9.17
C PHE A 209 1.15 -13.23 8.95
N VAL A 210 0.65 -12.65 10.03
CA VAL A 210 -0.35 -11.59 10.02
C VAL A 210 0.38 -10.25 10.21
N LEU A 211 0.09 -9.24 9.41
CA LEU A 211 0.51 -7.87 9.61
C LEU A 211 -0.69 -7.07 10.12
N SER A 212 -0.58 -6.55 11.35
CA SER A 212 -1.62 -5.75 12.02
C SER A 212 -1.21 -4.29 12.08
N ALA A 213 -2.03 -3.42 11.50
CA ALA A 213 -1.76 -2.00 11.33
C ALA A 213 -2.07 -1.14 12.58
N GLY A 214 -2.02 -1.72 13.77
CA GLY A 214 -2.21 -0.99 15.03
C GLY A 214 -3.55 -1.24 15.71
N ASP A 215 -3.73 -0.60 16.85
CA ASP A 215 -4.91 -0.71 17.72
C ASP A 215 -5.32 -2.16 17.97
N GLN A 216 -4.43 -2.92 18.62
CA GLN A 216 -4.70 -4.31 18.99
C GLN A 216 -5.83 -4.40 20.01
N ILE A 217 -5.92 -3.41 20.89
CA ILE A 217 -6.85 -3.35 22.03
C ILE A 217 -7.50 -1.98 22.16
N GLN A 218 -8.60 -1.88 22.90
CA GLN A 218 -9.35 -0.63 23.12
C GLN A 218 -8.78 0.24 24.26
N THR A 219 -8.40 -0.36 25.37
CA THR A 219 -8.15 0.36 26.63
C THR A 219 -6.69 0.73 26.81
N ASN A 220 -6.34 1.96 26.42
CA ASN A 220 -5.06 2.53 26.78
C ASN A 220 -5.03 2.99 28.26
N LYS A 221 -3.86 3.39 28.76
CA LYS A 221 -3.68 3.81 30.14
C LYS A 221 -4.56 5.03 30.53
N LYS A 222 -4.84 5.94 29.58
CA LYS A 222 -5.69 7.12 29.84
C LYS A 222 -7.15 6.75 30.05
N LYS A 223 -7.63 5.74 29.29
CA LYS A 223 -9.02 5.23 29.33
C LYS A 223 -9.23 4.24 30.50
N ALA A 224 -8.16 3.57 30.96
CA ALA A 224 -8.24 2.58 32.02
C ALA A 224 -8.72 3.15 33.37
N PRO A 225 -9.56 2.42 34.13
CA PRO A 225 -9.92 2.79 35.49
C PRO A 225 -8.70 3.04 36.36
N ASN A 226 -8.71 4.16 37.11
CA ASN A 226 -7.59 4.58 37.95
C ASN A 226 -6.24 4.74 37.21
N LYS A 227 -6.25 4.80 35.87
CA LYS A 227 -5.06 4.80 34.99
C LYS A 227 -4.17 3.56 35.23
N ASP A 228 -4.78 2.43 35.55
CA ASP A 228 -4.10 1.17 35.73
C ASP A 228 -4.13 0.34 34.43
N ALA A 229 -2.99 0.27 33.75
CA ALA A 229 -2.85 -0.46 32.48
C ALA A 229 -3.16 -1.96 32.60
N THR A 230 -3.11 -2.56 33.81
CA THR A 230 -3.48 -3.98 33.99
C THR A 230 -4.95 -4.27 33.65
N ASN A 231 -5.79 -3.24 33.57
CA ASN A 231 -7.18 -3.38 33.14
C ASN A 231 -7.32 -3.74 31.66
N SER A 232 -6.27 -3.58 30.84
CA SER A 232 -6.25 -4.00 29.44
C SER A 232 -5.82 -5.46 29.22
N GLU A 233 -5.36 -6.16 30.25
CA GLU A 233 -4.90 -7.55 30.11
C GLU A 233 -6.01 -8.51 29.65
N ILE A 234 -7.27 -8.23 29.99
CA ILE A 234 -8.42 -8.97 29.48
C ILE A 234 -8.58 -8.81 27.95
N GLU A 235 -8.24 -7.64 27.42
CA GLU A 235 -8.31 -7.34 25.99
C GLU A 235 -7.18 -8.04 25.24
N TYR A 236 -5.94 -8.04 25.79
CA TYR A 236 -4.86 -8.87 25.25
C TYR A 236 -5.17 -10.37 25.32
N ALA A 237 -5.84 -10.84 26.38
CA ALA A 237 -6.32 -12.22 26.44
C ALA A 237 -7.33 -12.52 25.30
N GLY A 238 -8.19 -11.57 24.97
CA GLY A 238 -9.11 -11.67 23.82
C GLY A 238 -8.41 -11.60 22.45
N TYR A 239 -7.40 -10.74 22.34
CA TYR A 239 -6.59 -10.61 21.12
C TYR A 239 -5.78 -11.88 20.80
N LEU A 240 -5.15 -12.47 21.82
CA LEU A 240 -4.27 -13.64 21.67
C LEU A 240 -4.99 -15.00 21.75
N CYS A 241 -6.29 -15.03 22.09
CA CYS A 241 -6.99 -16.29 22.28
C CYS A 241 -7.30 -17.11 21.00
N PRO A 242 -7.35 -16.58 19.77
CA PRO A 242 -7.49 -17.41 18.58
C PRO A 242 -6.40 -18.48 18.48
N GLU A 243 -6.80 -19.75 18.25
CA GLU A 243 -5.85 -20.88 18.16
C GLU A 243 -4.84 -20.71 17.01
N VAL A 244 -5.23 -20.01 15.94
CA VAL A 244 -4.36 -19.66 14.82
C VAL A 244 -3.10 -18.93 15.29
N LEU A 245 -3.22 -18.04 16.27
CA LEU A 245 -2.10 -17.25 16.79
C LEU A 245 -1.13 -18.04 17.70
N ASP A 246 -1.48 -19.26 18.07
CA ASP A 246 -0.51 -20.16 18.75
C ASP A 246 0.62 -20.58 17.79
N SER A 247 0.43 -20.47 16.47
CA SER A 247 1.34 -20.96 15.43
C SER A 247 1.67 -19.95 14.34
N LEU A 248 0.78 -18.98 14.06
CA LEU A 248 0.98 -17.95 13.05
C LEU A 248 1.49 -16.66 13.69
N PRO A 249 2.68 -16.16 13.32
CA PRO A 249 3.24 -14.95 13.91
C PRO A 249 2.48 -13.70 13.49
N VAL A 250 2.50 -12.68 14.35
CA VAL A 250 1.90 -11.36 14.09
C VAL A 250 2.97 -10.27 14.12
N ALA A 251 3.10 -9.52 13.05
CA ALA A 251 3.85 -8.26 13.00
C ALA A 251 2.88 -7.12 13.36
N THR A 252 3.08 -6.45 14.49
CA THR A 252 2.19 -5.38 14.97
C THR A 252 2.85 -4.02 14.85
N THR A 253 2.10 -2.98 14.48
CA THR A 253 2.51 -1.59 14.73
C THR A 253 1.75 -1.00 15.91
N VAL A 254 2.20 0.13 16.43
CA VAL A 254 1.57 0.79 17.58
C VAL A 254 0.48 1.74 17.09
N GLY A 255 -0.76 1.49 17.53
CA GLY A 255 -1.87 2.42 17.33
C GLY A 255 -2.05 3.39 18.49
N ASN A 256 -2.98 4.34 18.37
CA ASN A 256 -3.23 5.34 19.41
C ASN A 256 -3.85 4.73 20.68
N HIS A 257 -4.47 3.57 20.60
CA HIS A 257 -4.94 2.80 21.76
C HIS A 257 -3.84 1.97 22.41
N ASP A 258 -2.75 1.66 21.71
CA ASP A 258 -1.58 0.96 22.24
C ASP A 258 -0.55 1.91 22.87
N ALA A 259 -0.44 3.15 22.39
CA ALA A 259 0.69 4.06 22.53
C ALA A 259 1.11 4.39 23.96
N ASP A 260 0.20 4.51 24.91
CA ASP A 260 0.49 4.77 26.32
C ASP A 260 0.23 3.56 27.23
N ASN A 261 0.10 2.36 26.63
CA ASN A 261 -0.09 1.10 27.34
C ASN A 261 1.23 0.32 27.42
N PRO A 262 1.91 0.29 28.58
CA PRO A 262 3.18 -0.41 28.73
C PRO A 262 3.09 -1.92 28.49
N ASN A 263 1.88 -2.50 28.57
CA ASN A 263 1.65 -3.92 28.38
C ASN A 263 1.87 -4.35 26.92
N TYR A 264 1.74 -3.44 25.94
CA TYR A 264 2.09 -3.72 24.55
C TYR A 264 3.50 -4.33 24.43
N THR A 265 4.49 -3.72 25.06
CA THR A 265 5.88 -4.22 25.00
C THR A 265 6.08 -5.54 25.75
N TYR A 266 5.16 -5.94 26.63
CA TYR A 266 5.21 -7.23 27.30
C TYR A 266 4.66 -8.36 26.43
N HIS A 267 3.69 -8.05 25.57
CA HIS A 267 3.03 -9.04 24.71
C HIS A 267 3.73 -9.24 23.36
N PHE A 268 4.53 -8.28 22.88
CA PHE A 268 5.16 -8.39 21.57
C PHE A 268 6.69 -8.31 21.65
N ASN A 269 7.37 -9.17 20.89
CA ASN A 269 8.82 -9.23 20.75
C ASN A 269 9.21 -8.86 19.31
N THR A 270 9.27 -7.55 19.03
CA THR A 270 9.54 -7.02 17.69
C THR A 270 11.00 -7.17 17.30
N ALA A 271 11.27 -7.40 16.02
CA ALA A 271 12.60 -7.58 15.48
C ALA A 271 13.32 -6.23 15.26
N ASN A 272 14.65 -6.20 15.40
CA ASN A 272 15.47 -5.02 15.12
C ASN A 272 14.87 -3.72 15.69
N ASN A 273 14.30 -3.81 16.89
CA ASN A 273 13.61 -2.71 17.55
C ASN A 273 14.58 -1.55 17.82
N SER A 274 14.15 -0.33 17.53
CA SER A 274 14.90 0.91 17.72
C SER A 274 14.38 1.72 18.90
N GLU A 275 15.21 2.64 19.43
CA GLU A 275 14.75 3.69 20.33
C GLU A 275 14.13 4.88 19.55
N LEU A 276 14.32 4.95 18.22
CA LEU A 276 13.66 5.94 17.38
C LEU A 276 12.15 5.64 17.31
N GLY A 277 11.34 6.68 17.23
CA GLY A 277 9.88 6.55 17.25
C GLY A 277 9.32 6.11 18.60
N SER A 278 10.01 6.38 19.72
CA SER A 278 9.59 5.94 21.07
C SER A 278 9.60 7.06 22.11
N ASN A 279 9.58 8.32 21.70
CA ASN A 279 9.73 9.45 22.61
C ASN A 279 8.53 9.61 23.55
N GLY A 280 8.57 8.94 24.69
CA GLY A 280 7.52 8.99 25.72
C GLY A 280 6.32 8.08 25.46
N ILE A 281 6.37 7.23 24.45
CA ILE A 281 5.38 6.23 24.10
C ILE A 281 5.99 4.83 24.08
N VAL A 282 5.15 3.78 24.04
CA VAL A 282 5.61 2.40 24.02
C VAL A 282 6.04 1.95 22.64
N GLY A 283 6.88 0.93 22.57
CA GLY A 283 7.38 0.40 21.31
C GLY A 283 8.54 1.22 20.78
N GLY A 284 8.55 1.45 19.48
CA GLY A 284 9.56 2.15 18.70
C GLY A 284 9.43 1.72 17.25
N ASP A 285 10.19 2.36 16.36
CA ASP A 285 10.29 1.90 14.99
C ASP A 285 11.05 0.57 14.95
N TYR A 286 10.63 -0.34 14.08
CA TYR A 286 11.33 -1.59 13.88
C TYR A 286 11.24 -2.07 12.43
N SER A 287 12.12 -3.00 12.05
CA SER A 287 12.12 -3.55 10.71
C SER A 287 12.48 -5.03 10.70
N TYR A 288 12.05 -5.73 9.66
CA TYR A 288 12.44 -7.10 9.39
C TYR A 288 12.42 -7.35 7.88
N THR A 289 13.12 -8.40 7.46
CA THR A 289 13.04 -8.89 6.08
C THR A 289 12.28 -10.21 6.04
N TYR A 290 11.55 -10.44 4.95
CA TYR A 290 10.95 -11.73 4.66
C TYR A 290 11.01 -11.96 3.15
N GLY A 291 11.58 -13.09 2.72
CA GLY A 291 11.87 -13.30 1.30
C GLY A 291 12.71 -12.15 0.71
N ASN A 292 12.20 -11.53 -0.34
CA ASN A 292 12.82 -10.39 -1.03
C ASN A 292 12.24 -9.01 -0.59
N ALA A 293 11.46 -8.98 0.49
CA ALA A 293 10.82 -7.77 0.99
C ALA A 293 11.44 -7.26 2.30
N LEU A 294 11.56 -5.93 2.42
CA LEU A 294 11.86 -5.20 3.64
C LEU A 294 10.56 -4.58 4.17
N PHE A 295 10.23 -4.92 5.41
CA PHE A 295 9.12 -4.34 6.16
C PHE A 295 9.66 -3.31 7.16
N ILE A 296 9.13 -2.09 7.10
CA ILE A 296 9.49 -0.96 7.96
C ILE A 296 8.24 -0.57 8.74
N MET A 297 8.26 -0.80 10.05
CA MET A 297 7.14 -0.59 10.94
C MET A 297 7.39 0.70 11.72
N LEU A 298 6.61 1.74 11.44
CA LEU A 298 6.76 3.07 12.06
C LEU A 298 5.74 3.26 13.19
N ASN A 299 6.22 3.70 14.33
CA ASN A 299 5.40 4.07 15.48
C ASN A 299 5.07 5.57 15.42
N THR A 300 4.20 5.97 14.51
CA THR A 300 3.81 7.36 14.27
C THR A 300 2.95 7.98 15.35
N GLN A 301 2.73 7.29 16.47
CA GLN A 301 2.27 7.89 17.71
C GLN A 301 3.34 8.80 18.35
N ASP A 302 4.62 8.57 18.04
CA ASP A 302 5.66 9.58 18.15
C ASP A 302 5.58 10.52 16.94
N THR A 303 5.29 11.78 17.19
CA THR A 303 5.15 12.78 16.11
C THR A 303 6.48 13.35 15.62
N ASN A 304 7.62 12.82 16.09
CA ASN A 304 8.96 13.24 15.68
C ASN A 304 9.35 12.60 14.32
N VAL A 305 8.84 13.15 13.25
CA VAL A 305 9.08 12.65 11.88
C VAL A 305 10.58 12.55 11.52
N ALA A 306 11.44 13.37 12.13
CA ALA A 306 12.88 13.29 11.89
C ALA A 306 13.51 11.96 12.38
N GLU A 307 12.95 11.36 13.44
CA GLU A 307 13.36 10.03 13.90
C GLU A 307 12.91 8.94 12.93
N HIS A 308 11.67 8.99 12.46
CA HIS A 308 11.16 8.07 11.44
C HIS A 308 11.97 8.14 10.15
N LYS A 309 12.29 9.34 9.66
CA LYS A 309 13.19 9.51 8.52
C LYS A 309 14.53 8.79 8.75
N GLN A 310 15.17 9.06 9.90
CA GLN A 310 16.45 8.45 10.23
C GLN A 310 16.34 6.92 10.27
N PHE A 311 15.24 6.38 10.79
CA PHE A 311 15.02 4.95 10.86
C PHE A 311 14.81 4.33 9.46
N ILE A 312 14.00 4.94 8.60
CA ILE A 312 13.78 4.50 7.22
C ILE A 312 15.13 4.43 6.46
N GLU A 313 15.93 5.50 6.52
CA GLU A 313 17.24 5.53 5.88
C GLU A 313 18.18 4.41 6.39
N GLN A 314 18.16 4.13 7.70
CA GLN A 314 18.95 3.04 8.29
C GLN A 314 18.46 1.66 7.85
N ALA A 315 17.15 1.42 7.84
CA ALA A 315 16.56 0.15 7.44
C ALA A 315 16.83 -0.15 5.96
N VAL A 316 16.64 0.84 5.08
CA VAL A 316 16.92 0.71 3.65
C VAL A 316 18.42 0.50 3.39
N ALA A 317 19.29 1.24 4.08
CA ALA A 317 20.75 1.07 3.95
C ALA A 317 21.24 -0.31 4.44
N ALA A 318 20.54 -0.91 5.42
CA ALA A 318 20.85 -2.25 5.91
C ALA A 318 20.40 -3.36 4.93
N CYS A 319 19.40 -3.09 4.09
CA CYS A 319 18.80 -4.04 3.16
C CYS A 319 18.71 -3.45 1.73
N PRO A 320 19.84 -3.06 1.11
CA PRO A 320 19.83 -2.34 -0.17
C PRO A 320 19.27 -3.19 -1.32
N ASP A 321 19.39 -4.52 -1.22
CA ASP A 321 18.95 -5.46 -2.25
C ASP A 321 17.47 -5.89 -2.09
N ALA A 322 16.73 -5.35 -1.12
CA ALA A 322 15.31 -5.62 -0.98
C ALA A 322 14.55 -5.11 -2.21
N LYS A 323 13.86 -6.01 -2.90
CA LYS A 323 13.10 -5.68 -4.11
C LYS A 323 11.79 -4.96 -3.78
N TRP A 324 11.18 -5.32 -2.65
CA TRP A 324 9.96 -4.71 -2.14
C TRP A 324 10.25 -4.00 -0.83
N ARG A 325 9.84 -2.75 -0.73
CA ARG A 325 9.94 -1.93 0.48
C ARG A 325 8.55 -1.52 0.92
N ILE A 326 8.12 -2.07 2.04
CA ILE A 326 6.77 -1.92 2.56
C ILE A 326 6.86 -1.19 3.89
N VAL A 327 6.17 -0.07 4.00
CA VAL A 327 6.01 0.67 5.25
C VAL A 327 4.66 0.33 5.86
N THR A 328 4.62 0.19 7.18
CA THR A 328 3.37 0.12 7.94
C THR A 328 3.39 1.16 9.03
N LEU A 329 2.34 1.94 9.13
CA LEU A 329 2.06 2.88 10.21
C LEU A 329 0.57 2.81 10.56
N HIS A 330 0.19 3.33 11.72
CA HIS A 330 -1.21 3.23 12.12
C HIS A 330 -2.11 4.25 11.43
N GLN A 331 -1.73 5.54 11.42
CA GLN A 331 -2.57 6.60 10.85
C GLN A 331 -2.77 6.46 9.35
N ASP A 332 -3.98 6.66 8.90
CA ASP A 332 -4.45 6.51 7.52
C ASP A 332 -4.14 7.73 6.65
N ILE A 333 -2.87 8.04 6.45
CA ILE A 333 -2.41 9.24 5.74
C ILE A 333 -3.00 9.46 4.34
N TYR A 334 -3.59 8.42 3.74
CA TYR A 334 -4.40 8.48 2.53
C TYR A 334 -5.65 7.60 2.66
N GLY A 335 -6.37 7.75 3.76
CA GLY A 335 -7.63 7.06 4.02
C GLY A 335 -8.85 7.69 3.34
N SER A 336 -10.04 7.26 3.71
CA SER A 336 -11.29 7.76 3.12
C SER A 336 -12.49 7.76 4.08
N ALA A 337 -12.26 7.65 5.39
CA ALA A 337 -13.31 7.80 6.39
C ALA A 337 -13.02 8.99 7.33
N GLU A 338 -13.57 8.99 8.52
CA GLU A 338 -13.74 10.14 9.38
C GLU A 338 -12.43 10.90 9.71
N HIS A 339 -11.32 10.16 9.90
CA HIS A 339 -10.04 10.76 10.30
C HIS A 339 -9.15 11.19 9.12
N SER A 340 -9.42 10.72 7.91
CA SER A 340 -8.49 10.77 6.77
C SER A 340 -8.07 12.18 6.31
N ASN A 341 -8.87 13.19 6.58
CA ASN A 341 -8.59 14.59 6.21
C ASN A 341 -8.34 15.50 7.42
N GLU A 342 -8.28 14.95 8.64
CA GLU A 342 -7.92 15.72 9.82
C GLU A 342 -6.57 16.43 9.64
N PRO A 343 -6.42 17.65 10.16
CA PRO A 343 -5.18 18.41 10.04
C PRO A 343 -3.95 17.67 10.57
N GLU A 344 -4.07 16.91 11.65
CA GLU A 344 -2.99 16.09 12.20
C GLU A 344 -2.54 15.01 11.21
N ILE A 345 -3.48 14.25 10.66
CA ILE A 345 -3.22 13.18 9.67
C ILE A 345 -2.65 13.78 8.38
N THR A 346 -3.23 14.88 7.91
CA THR A 346 -2.77 15.59 6.72
C THR A 346 -1.34 16.11 6.88
N ASN A 347 -1.03 16.66 8.05
CA ASN A 347 0.32 17.15 8.36
C ASN A 347 1.35 15.99 8.37
N LEU A 348 1.00 14.87 8.99
CA LEU A 348 1.83 13.67 8.99
C LEU A 348 2.09 13.15 7.56
N ARG A 349 1.06 13.15 6.71
CA ARG A 349 1.16 12.81 5.28
C ARG A 349 2.26 13.62 4.59
N TYR A 350 2.15 14.93 4.62
CA TYR A 350 3.10 15.81 3.92
C TYR A 350 4.51 15.82 4.50
N GLN A 351 4.67 15.38 5.73
CA GLN A 351 5.99 15.22 6.34
C GLN A 351 6.66 13.88 5.97
N LEU A 352 5.88 12.78 5.85
CA LEU A 352 6.42 11.45 5.61
C LEU A 352 6.59 11.11 4.13
N VAL A 353 5.64 11.50 3.28
CA VAL A 353 5.62 11.12 1.85
C VAL A 353 6.92 11.43 1.12
N PRO A 354 7.56 12.61 1.29
CA PRO A 354 8.84 12.89 0.64
C PRO A 354 9.94 11.87 1.01
N TYR A 355 9.94 11.37 2.25
CA TYR A 355 10.92 10.38 2.70
C TYR A 355 10.61 8.99 2.17
N PHE A 356 9.34 8.65 1.99
CA PHE A 356 8.96 7.41 1.33
C PHE A 356 9.43 7.39 -0.13
N GLU A 357 9.24 8.50 -0.84
CA GLU A 357 9.70 8.63 -2.23
C GLU A 357 11.24 8.62 -2.34
N GLU A 358 11.95 9.34 -1.46
CA GLU A 358 13.43 9.38 -1.43
C GLU A 358 14.05 8.00 -1.16
N ASN A 359 13.32 7.08 -0.54
CA ASN A 359 13.76 5.74 -0.17
C ASN A 359 13.12 4.62 -1.00
N ASP A 360 12.49 4.95 -2.14
CA ASP A 360 11.84 4.02 -3.06
C ASP A 360 10.89 3.04 -2.33
N ILE A 361 10.02 3.56 -1.45
CA ILE A 361 8.96 2.77 -0.83
C ILE A 361 7.90 2.44 -1.89
N ASP A 362 7.44 1.19 -1.91
CA ASP A 362 6.46 0.71 -2.89
C ASP A 362 5.03 0.78 -2.39
N VAL A 363 4.84 0.40 -1.12
CA VAL A 363 3.53 0.23 -0.50
C VAL A 363 3.55 0.75 0.92
N VAL A 364 2.48 1.45 1.29
CA VAL A 364 2.22 1.87 2.67
C VAL A 364 0.90 1.26 3.13
N LEU A 365 0.93 0.52 4.23
CA LEU A 365 -0.21 -0.16 4.84
C LEU A 365 -0.59 0.54 6.14
N THR A 366 -1.86 0.90 6.30
CA THR A 366 -2.36 1.69 7.43
C THR A 366 -3.65 1.09 8.03
N GLY A 367 -4.05 1.59 9.20
CA GLY A 367 -5.31 1.28 9.89
C GLY A 367 -6.07 2.55 10.25
N HIS A 368 -6.49 2.68 11.52
CA HIS A 368 -7.04 3.84 12.18
C HIS A 368 -8.47 4.23 11.77
N ASP A 369 -8.77 4.25 10.48
CA ASP A 369 -10.02 4.80 9.95
C ASP A 369 -11.18 3.77 9.89
N HIS A 370 -10.93 2.53 10.30
CA HIS A 370 -11.90 1.42 10.37
C HIS A 370 -12.77 1.29 9.12
N ALA A 371 -12.26 1.74 7.98
CA ALA A 371 -12.87 1.63 6.67
C ALA A 371 -11.81 1.25 5.64
N TYR A 372 -12.20 0.45 4.66
CA TYR A 372 -11.28 0.09 3.59
C TYR A 372 -11.08 1.24 2.60
N SER A 373 -9.84 1.52 2.26
CA SER A 373 -9.51 2.32 1.09
C SER A 373 -8.23 1.83 0.40
N ARG A 374 -8.23 1.97 -0.91
CA ARG A 374 -7.06 1.80 -1.76
C ARG A 374 -6.85 3.06 -2.59
N SER A 375 -5.66 3.62 -2.52
CA SER A 375 -5.31 4.78 -3.33
C SER A 375 -5.09 4.41 -4.81
N GLN A 376 -5.07 5.42 -5.67
CA GLN A 376 -4.32 5.35 -6.92
C GLN A 376 -2.82 5.14 -6.59
N ILE A 377 -1.97 4.93 -7.61
CA ILE A 377 -0.53 5.07 -7.42
C ILE A 377 -0.21 6.57 -7.32
N LEU A 378 0.40 7.00 -6.21
CA LEU A 378 0.61 8.40 -5.90
C LEU A 378 2.10 8.76 -5.96
N LYS A 379 2.40 9.93 -6.54
CA LYS A 379 3.76 10.48 -6.64
C LYS A 379 3.74 11.98 -6.41
N GLY A 380 4.62 12.45 -5.54
CA GLY A 380 4.64 13.85 -5.11
C GLY A 380 3.56 14.14 -4.06
N GLY A 381 3.45 15.38 -3.64
CA GLY A 381 2.46 15.84 -2.69
C GLY A 381 2.25 17.33 -2.77
N VAL A 382 1.03 17.79 -2.45
CA VAL A 382 0.67 19.21 -2.38
C VAL A 382 0.86 19.72 -0.97
N LYS A 383 1.27 20.97 -0.82
CA LYS A 383 1.40 21.58 0.50
C LYS A 383 0.04 21.76 1.16
N THR A 384 -0.07 21.34 2.41
CA THR A 384 -1.24 21.60 3.24
C THR A 384 -1.44 23.08 3.51
N THR A 385 -2.65 23.47 3.85
CA THR A 385 -3.00 24.78 4.39
C THR A 385 -3.22 24.65 5.89
N GLU A 386 -3.02 25.75 6.64
CA GLU A 386 -3.35 25.76 8.06
C GLU A 386 -4.88 25.69 8.26
N TYR A 387 -5.30 24.74 9.07
CA TYR A 387 -6.67 24.56 9.56
C TYR A 387 -6.58 24.05 11.00
N THR A 388 -7.66 23.96 11.75
CA THR A 388 -7.64 23.45 13.13
C THR A 388 -8.50 22.20 13.23
N ASP A 389 -8.09 21.23 14.07
CA ASP A 389 -8.82 20.00 14.29
C ASP A 389 -10.26 20.26 14.74
N ASP A 390 -10.45 21.10 15.78
CA ASP A 390 -11.79 21.45 16.28
C ASP A 390 -12.71 22.02 15.18
N ALA A 391 -12.16 22.84 14.26
CA ALA A 391 -12.94 23.41 13.17
C ALA A 391 -13.22 22.40 12.06
N PHE A 392 -12.32 21.45 11.86
CA PHE A 392 -12.50 20.35 10.92
C PHE A 392 -13.60 19.41 11.41
N ASP A 393 -13.52 18.96 12.65
CA ASP A 393 -14.52 18.06 13.26
C ASP A 393 -15.92 18.63 13.20
N GLU A 394 -16.09 19.92 13.61
CA GLU A 394 -17.40 20.58 13.58
C GLU A 394 -17.99 20.62 12.16
N MET A 395 -17.16 20.88 11.14
CA MET A 395 -17.62 20.97 9.77
C MET A 395 -17.84 19.61 9.14
N LEU A 396 -16.99 18.63 9.45
CA LEU A 396 -17.15 17.26 8.98
C LEU A 396 -18.44 16.63 9.52
N GLU A 397 -18.69 16.74 10.84
CA GLU A 397 -19.93 16.28 11.47
C GLU A 397 -21.15 16.91 10.78
N LYS A 398 -21.11 18.22 10.54
CA LYS A 398 -22.18 18.92 9.84
C LYS A 398 -22.35 18.45 8.38
N ASP A 399 -21.28 18.13 7.70
CA ASP A 399 -21.30 17.68 6.31
C ASP A 399 -21.85 16.24 6.19
N MET A 400 -21.60 15.41 7.19
CA MET A 400 -22.06 14.02 7.26
C MET A 400 -23.47 13.87 7.82
N ASP A 401 -23.82 14.54 8.93
CA ASP A 401 -25.03 14.26 9.72
C ASP A 401 -26.36 14.63 9.06
N ALA A 402 -26.40 15.64 8.20
CA ALA A 402 -27.68 16.17 7.72
C ALA A 402 -28.32 15.35 6.58
N GLY A 403 -27.86 14.16 6.29
CA GLY A 403 -28.40 13.44 5.14
C GLY A 403 -28.10 11.96 5.05
N GLU A 404 -27.93 11.30 6.18
CA GLU A 404 -27.85 9.84 6.18
C GLU A 404 -28.96 9.23 5.31
N ASN A 405 -28.59 8.73 4.15
CA ASN A 405 -29.47 7.87 3.40
C ASN A 405 -29.11 6.41 3.74
N PRO A 406 -29.91 5.73 4.55
CA PRO A 406 -29.64 4.34 4.94
C PRO A 406 -29.58 3.36 3.75
N GLU A 407 -30.01 3.79 2.55
CA GLU A 407 -29.94 3.00 1.32
C GLU A 407 -28.62 3.22 0.53
N THR A 408 -27.82 4.23 0.89
CA THR A 408 -26.56 4.58 0.20
C THR A 408 -25.44 4.83 1.19
N ARG A 409 -25.17 3.89 2.08
CA ARG A 409 -24.16 3.95 3.14
C ARG A 409 -22.74 4.27 2.65
N PHE A 410 -22.47 4.04 1.38
CA PHE A 410 -21.13 4.19 0.77
C PHE A 410 -20.77 5.61 0.34
N VAL A 411 -21.74 6.49 0.21
CA VAL A 411 -21.52 7.89 -0.13
C VAL A 411 -22.50 8.73 0.68
N ALA A 412 -22.06 9.24 1.82
CA ALA A 412 -22.85 10.21 2.57
C ALA A 412 -23.17 11.41 1.66
N PRO A 413 -24.39 11.96 1.69
CA PRO A 413 -24.74 13.14 0.92
C PRO A 413 -23.86 14.32 1.34
N GLU A 414 -23.37 15.06 0.38
CA GLU A 414 -22.61 16.30 0.64
C GLU A 414 -23.59 17.38 1.13
N ASN A 415 -23.61 17.63 2.44
CA ASN A 415 -24.53 18.61 3.05
C ASN A 415 -24.02 20.05 2.91
N ILE A 416 -22.70 20.23 2.96
CA ILE A 416 -22.06 21.52 2.69
C ILE A 416 -21.85 21.66 1.19
N ILE A 417 -22.65 22.49 0.56
CA ILE A 417 -22.62 22.66 -0.91
C ILE A 417 -21.58 23.69 -1.35
N PRO A 418 -20.95 23.53 -2.52
CA PRO A 418 -19.93 24.47 -3.03
C PRO A 418 -20.38 25.92 -3.19
N THR A 419 -21.70 26.15 -3.25
CA THR A 419 -22.28 27.50 -3.40
C THR A 419 -22.65 28.15 -2.06
N THR A 420 -22.21 27.58 -0.94
CA THR A 420 -22.46 28.16 0.39
C THR A 420 -21.94 29.58 0.53
N THR A 421 -22.64 30.39 1.31
CA THR A 421 -22.21 31.74 1.70
C THR A 421 -21.71 31.81 3.13
N ASP A 422 -21.73 30.70 3.86
CA ASP A 422 -21.20 30.60 5.22
C ASP A 422 -19.66 30.61 5.19
N PRO A 423 -19.00 31.54 5.89
CA PRO A 423 -17.54 31.63 5.87
C PRO A 423 -16.82 30.39 6.44
N ALA A 424 -17.40 29.71 7.43
CA ALA A 424 -16.80 28.50 8.02
C ALA A 424 -16.89 27.33 7.04
N GLU A 425 -18.04 27.13 6.40
CA GLU A 425 -18.21 26.14 5.36
C GLU A 425 -17.29 26.40 4.15
N GLN A 426 -17.13 27.68 3.76
CA GLN A 426 -16.20 28.04 2.69
C GLN A 426 -14.75 27.71 3.06
N ALA A 427 -14.33 27.96 4.30
CA ALA A 427 -12.99 27.62 4.77
C ALA A 427 -12.75 26.11 4.79
N TYR A 428 -13.74 25.34 5.23
CA TYR A 428 -13.71 23.87 5.21
C TYR A 428 -13.55 23.35 3.78
N LEU A 429 -14.37 23.81 2.83
CA LEU A 429 -14.27 23.37 1.43
C LEU A 429 -12.93 23.77 0.78
N GLN A 430 -12.38 24.94 1.14
CA GLN A 430 -11.05 25.37 0.67
C GLN A 430 -9.94 24.47 1.25
N TYR A 431 -10.05 24.09 2.52
CA TYR A 431 -9.12 23.14 3.13
C TYR A 431 -9.16 21.78 2.43
N LEU A 432 -10.37 21.21 2.25
CA LEU A 432 -10.52 19.94 1.53
C LEU A 432 -9.93 20.00 0.11
N ASP A 433 -10.18 21.08 -0.63
CA ASP A 433 -9.61 21.22 -2.00
C ASP A 433 -8.07 21.28 -1.98
N ALA A 434 -7.49 21.89 -0.94
CA ALA A 434 -6.05 21.98 -0.79
C ALA A 434 -5.38 20.64 -0.41
N VAL A 435 -6.05 19.78 0.36
CA VAL A 435 -5.52 18.50 0.83
C VAL A 435 -5.89 17.30 -0.06
N MET A 436 -6.72 17.51 -1.06
CA MET A 436 -7.02 16.51 -2.09
C MET A 436 -6.01 16.60 -3.24
N ASP A 437 -4.92 15.89 -3.18
CA ASP A 437 -3.80 15.89 -4.13
C ASP A 437 -4.18 15.41 -5.55
N LYS A 438 -4.87 16.24 -6.31
CA LYS A 438 -5.35 15.87 -7.66
C LYS A 438 -4.24 15.69 -8.70
N GLU A 439 -3.06 16.26 -8.46
CA GLU A 439 -1.92 16.20 -9.39
C GLU A 439 -0.90 15.12 -9.02
N ALA A 440 -1.04 14.46 -7.87
CA ALA A 440 -0.12 13.44 -7.38
C ALA A 440 -0.40 12.03 -7.95
N VAL A 441 -1.43 11.87 -8.77
CA VAL A 441 -1.86 10.56 -9.28
C VAL A 441 -1.02 10.13 -10.48
N GLU A 442 -0.45 8.94 -10.41
CA GLU A 442 0.12 8.24 -11.55
C GLU A 442 -0.96 7.37 -12.21
N GLU A 443 -1.24 7.61 -13.49
CA GLU A 443 -2.24 6.83 -14.23
C GLU A 443 -1.75 5.38 -14.44
N THR A 444 -2.57 4.42 -14.02
CA THR A 444 -2.33 2.99 -14.18
C THR A 444 -3.35 2.34 -15.13
N ASP A 445 -3.11 1.11 -15.54
CA ASP A 445 -4.04 0.32 -16.36
C ASP A 445 -5.05 -0.44 -15.48
N GLY A 446 -5.86 0.31 -14.71
CA GLY A 446 -6.90 -0.28 -13.87
C GLY A 446 -6.35 -1.06 -12.68
N SER A 447 -6.35 -2.40 -12.75
CA SER A 447 -5.94 -3.30 -11.65
C SER A 447 -4.45 -3.66 -11.64
N ILE A 448 -3.67 -3.17 -12.61
CA ILE A 448 -2.24 -3.48 -12.73
C ILE A 448 -1.42 -2.21 -12.88
N ALA A 449 -0.39 -2.05 -12.03
CA ALA A 449 0.64 -1.04 -12.16
C ALA A 449 1.97 -1.71 -12.55
N VAL A 450 2.58 -1.30 -13.65
CA VAL A 450 3.84 -1.89 -14.14
C VAL A 450 4.98 -0.91 -13.96
N ASN A 451 5.98 -1.26 -13.15
CA ASN A 451 7.12 -0.42 -12.80
C ASN A 451 6.68 1.01 -12.39
N PRO A 452 5.72 1.16 -11.47
CA PRO A 452 5.29 2.49 -11.05
C PRO A 452 6.44 3.25 -10.39
N GLU A 453 6.47 4.55 -10.60
CA GLU A 453 7.39 5.45 -9.88
C GLU A 453 6.75 5.98 -8.57
N GLY A 454 5.43 5.85 -8.43
CA GLY A 454 4.68 6.26 -7.26
C GLY A 454 4.41 5.11 -6.30
N ILE A 455 3.74 5.42 -5.20
CA ILE A 455 3.51 4.55 -4.04
C ILE A 455 2.03 4.18 -3.95
N LEU A 456 1.74 2.92 -3.59
CA LEU A 456 0.40 2.46 -3.23
C LEU A 456 0.16 2.68 -1.74
N TYR A 457 -0.96 3.32 -1.37
CA TYR A 457 -1.41 3.46 0.01
C TYR A 457 -2.70 2.67 0.22
N MET A 458 -2.77 1.96 1.34
CA MET A 458 -3.93 1.15 1.68
C MET A 458 -4.30 1.34 3.14
N THR A 459 -5.59 1.50 3.41
CA THR A 459 -6.14 1.52 4.76
C THR A 459 -7.01 0.29 4.96
N ALA A 460 -6.75 -0.46 6.02
CA ALA A 460 -7.55 -1.63 6.39
C ALA A 460 -8.78 -1.20 7.20
N ASN A 461 -9.89 -1.87 6.96
CA ASN A 461 -11.08 -1.79 7.80
C ASN A 461 -10.88 -2.60 9.10
N SER A 462 -11.76 -2.40 10.10
CA SER A 462 -11.73 -3.18 11.34
C SER A 462 -11.82 -4.68 11.06
N SER A 463 -10.88 -5.43 11.62
CA SER A 463 -10.80 -6.89 11.43
C SER A 463 -11.60 -7.69 12.46
N SER A 464 -11.97 -7.10 13.60
CA SER A 464 -12.88 -7.69 14.58
C SER A 464 -14.31 -7.16 14.46
N GLY A 465 -14.50 -6.07 13.70
CA GLY A 465 -15.77 -5.37 13.66
C GLY A 465 -16.17 -4.73 14.98
N SER A 466 -15.20 -4.42 15.83
CA SER A 466 -15.45 -3.82 17.13
C SER A 466 -15.95 -2.38 17.05
N LYS A 467 -15.58 -1.67 15.96
CA LYS A 467 -16.02 -0.31 15.66
C LYS A 467 -15.86 -0.02 14.17
N TYR A 468 -16.73 0.83 13.62
CA TYR A 468 -16.65 1.32 12.24
C TYR A 468 -16.80 2.83 12.20
N TYR A 469 -16.20 3.43 11.17
CA TYR A 469 -16.40 4.84 10.83
C TYR A 469 -17.03 4.96 9.45
N ASP A 470 -17.86 5.99 9.27
CA ASP A 470 -18.49 6.28 8.00
C ASP A 470 -17.49 6.85 7.00
N LEU A 471 -17.70 6.56 5.72
CA LEU A 471 -16.92 7.18 4.66
C LEU A 471 -17.22 8.68 4.59
N VAL A 472 -16.17 9.51 4.44
CA VAL A 472 -16.36 10.96 4.27
C VAL A 472 -17.25 11.26 3.05
N PRO A 473 -18.05 12.33 3.08
CA PRO A 473 -19.01 12.65 2.02
C PRO A 473 -18.35 12.73 0.63
N ARG A 474 -17.20 13.41 0.57
CA ARG A 474 -16.48 13.63 -0.69
C ARG A 474 -15.37 12.61 -0.87
N MET A 475 -15.49 11.80 -1.93
CA MET A 475 -14.42 10.90 -2.32
C MET A 475 -13.21 11.74 -2.76
N GLN A 476 -12.07 11.50 -2.11
CA GLN A 476 -10.82 12.14 -2.45
C GLN A 476 -10.33 11.70 -3.83
N SER A 477 -9.65 12.59 -4.55
CA SER A 477 -9.15 12.33 -5.91
C SER A 477 -8.05 11.26 -5.94
N TYR A 478 -7.36 11.06 -4.84
CA TYR A 478 -6.31 10.03 -4.72
C TYR A 478 -6.86 8.62 -4.46
N ILE A 479 -8.14 8.46 -4.11
CA ILE A 479 -8.76 7.16 -3.84
C ILE A 479 -9.16 6.47 -5.14
N ALA A 480 -8.72 5.23 -5.31
CA ALA A 480 -9.15 4.35 -6.40
C ALA A 480 -10.40 3.57 -6.02
N ASN A 481 -10.43 3.01 -4.80
CA ASN A 481 -11.59 2.32 -4.25
C ASN A 481 -11.70 2.51 -2.73
N ARG A 482 -12.92 2.51 -2.21
CA ARG A 482 -13.23 2.59 -0.78
C ARG A 482 -14.49 1.80 -0.46
N TRP A 483 -14.54 1.25 0.76
CA TRP A 483 -15.68 0.41 1.14
C TRP A 483 -15.91 0.43 2.66
N GLN A 484 -17.19 0.45 3.05
CA GLN A 484 -17.65 0.27 4.42
C GLN A 484 -19.10 -0.24 4.42
N GLU A 485 -19.37 -1.37 5.07
CA GLU A 485 -20.70 -1.98 5.26
C GLU A 485 -20.90 -2.55 6.67
N ASP A 486 -20.15 -2.08 7.67
CA ASP A 486 -20.16 -2.60 9.05
C ASP A 486 -19.91 -4.11 9.13
N VAL A 487 -18.99 -4.59 8.30
CA VAL A 487 -18.56 -6.00 8.24
C VAL A 487 -17.05 -6.07 8.37
N PRO A 488 -16.51 -6.98 9.21
CA PRO A 488 -15.05 -7.15 9.31
C PRO A 488 -14.44 -7.57 7.97
N THR A 489 -13.22 -7.14 7.73
CA THR A 489 -12.49 -7.50 6.51
C THR A 489 -11.06 -7.95 6.82
N TYR A 490 -10.47 -8.64 5.86
CA TYR A 490 -9.05 -8.99 5.84
C TYR A 490 -8.53 -8.94 4.41
N SER A 491 -7.23 -8.70 4.28
CA SER A 491 -6.56 -8.76 2.97
C SER A 491 -5.56 -9.90 2.94
N VAL A 492 -5.44 -10.55 1.81
CA VAL A 492 -4.35 -11.48 1.48
C VAL A 492 -3.43 -10.77 0.50
N ILE A 493 -2.15 -10.74 0.85
CA ILE A 493 -1.10 -10.14 0.03
C ILE A 493 -0.13 -11.24 -0.37
N ASP A 494 0.09 -11.36 -1.68
CA ASP A 494 1.04 -12.28 -2.27
C ASP A 494 2.22 -11.50 -2.86
N ILE A 495 3.43 -11.87 -2.49
CA ILE A 495 4.67 -11.29 -3.01
C ILE A 495 5.49 -12.40 -3.66
N ASP A 496 5.84 -12.22 -4.92
CA ASP A 496 6.80 -13.04 -5.60
C ASP A 496 8.05 -12.25 -6.07
N ALA A 497 8.84 -12.83 -6.94
CA ALA A 497 10.04 -12.17 -7.44
C ALA A 497 9.72 -10.84 -8.12
N ASP A 498 8.60 -10.73 -8.82
CA ASP A 498 8.29 -9.62 -9.72
C ASP A 498 6.95 -8.96 -9.46
N SER A 499 6.11 -9.50 -8.58
CA SER A 499 4.80 -8.96 -8.31
C SER A 499 4.47 -8.83 -6.81
N PHE A 500 3.65 -7.83 -6.50
CA PHE A 500 2.93 -7.63 -5.26
C PHE A 500 1.44 -7.61 -5.60
N THR A 501 0.68 -8.56 -5.09
CA THR A 501 -0.75 -8.68 -5.39
C THR A 501 -1.56 -8.62 -4.12
N ILE A 502 -2.63 -7.83 -4.10
CA ILE A 502 -3.54 -7.72 -2.96
C ILE A 502 -4.97 -8.07 -3.33
N ASN A 503 -5.62 -8.80 -2.44
CA ASN A 503 -7.04 -9.17 -2.47
C ASN A 503 -7.65 -8.93 -1.10
N THR A 504 -8.73 -8.16 -1.03
CA THR A 504 -9.43 -7.86 0.22
C THR A 504 -10.82 -8.49 0.23
N TYR A 505 -11.17 -9.13 1.34
CA TYR A 505 -12.38 -9.93 1.51
C TYR A 505 -13.20 -9.44 2.69
N ARG A 506 -14.52 -9.52 2.57
CA ARG A 506 -15.48 -9.38 3.66
C ARG A 506 -15.67 -10.74 4.35
N THR A 507 -15.91 -10.73 5.67
CA THR A 507 -16.01 -11.99 6.44
C THR A 507 -17.38 -12.66 6.40
N ASP A 508 -18.43 -11.96 6.04
CA ASP A 508 -19.79 -12.49 6.06
C ASP A 508 -20.14 -13.34 4.83
N THR A 509 -19.54 -13.04 3.66
CA THR A 509 -19.82 -13.73 2.39
C THR A 509 -18.57 -14.34 1.75
N ASP A 510 -17.38 -14.06 2.27
CA ASP A 510 -16.08 -14.41 1.69
C ASP A 510 -15.86 -13.83 0.27
N GLU A 511 -16.65 -12.80 -0.11
CA GLU A 511 -16.52 -12.11 -1.39
C GLU A 511 -15.46 -11.01 -1.29
N LYS A 512 -14.84 -10.69 -2.43
CA LYS A 512 -13.94 -9.54 -2.54
C LYS A 512 -14.72 -8.24 -2.49
N ILE A 513 -14.17 -7.26 -1.77
CA ILE A 513 -14.74 -5.90 -1.71
C ILE A 513 -14.09 -4.93 -2.71
N ASP A 514 -12.99 -5.36 -3.33
CA ASP A 514 -12.29 -4.64 -4.39
C ASP A 514 -11.78 -5.62 -5.46
N ASP A 515 -11.48 -5.12 -6.64
CA ASP A 515 -10.79 -5.89 -7.67
C ASP A 515 -9.36 -6.22 -7.21
N THR A 516 -8.84 -7.35 -7.68
CA THR A 516 -7.42 -7.69 -7.45
C THR A 516 -6.53 -6.58 -7.99
N PHE A 517 -5.65 -6.06 -7.14
CA PHE A 517 -4.67 -5.07 -7.57
C PHE A 517 -3.26 -5.66 -7.54
N THR A 518 -2.49 -5.44 -8.59
CA THR A 518 -1.13 -5.99 -8.73
C THR A 518 -0.13 -4.89 -9.13
N ILE A 519 0.96 -4.78 -8.39
CA ILE A 519 2.16 -4.06 -8.82
C ILE A 519 3.12 -5.07 -9.42
N VAL A 520 3.63 -4.79 -10.61
CA VAL A 520 4.63 -5.61 -11.29
C VAL A 520 5.92 -4.83 -11.44
N LYS A 521 7.01 -5.38 -10.91
CA LYS A 521 8.38 -4.87 -11.08
C LYS A 521 9.14 -5.79 -12.04
N ASN A 522 8.93 -5.61 -13.32
CA ASN A 522 9.73 -6.31 -14.30
C ASN A 522 11.16 -5.76 -14.22
N GLU A 523 12.14 -6.63 -14.03
CA GLU A 523 13.50 -6.25 -14.37
C GLU A 523 13.47 -5.82 -15.83
N GLN A 524 13.67 -4.53 -16.09
CA GLN A 524 14.05 -4.12 -17.42
C GLN A 524 15.39 -4.85 -17.64
N GLU A 525 15.43 -5.84 -18.53
CA GLU A 525 16.71 -6.39 -18.97
C GLU A 525 17.61 -5.19 -19.26
N GLU A 526 18.64 -5.01 -18.45
CA GLU A 526 19.60 -3.92 -18.65
C GLU A 526 20.20 -4.10 -20.03
N VAL A 527 19.64 -3.38 -21.00
CA VAL A 527 20.07 -3.49 -22.39
C VAL A 527 21.50 -2.98 -22.46
N GLU A 528 22.46 -3.90 -22.45
CA GLU A 528 23.84 -3.51 -22.73
C GLU A 528 23.90 -2.87 -24.11
N LEU A 529 23.93 -1.56 -24.11
CA LEU A 529 24.06 -0.81 -25.36
C LEU A 529 25.45 -1.07 -25.96
N PRO A 530 25.54 -1.37 -27.25
CA PRO A 530 26.84 -1.51 -27.91
C PRO A 530 27.56 -0.17 -28.09
N PHE A 531 26.97 0.92 -27.58
CA PHE A 531 27.42 2.30 -27.85
C PHE A 531 28.32 2.81 -26.73
N THR A 532 29.56 3.10 -27.05
CA THR A 532 30.55 3.62 -26.08
C THR A 532 30.40 5.11 -25.79
N ASP A 533 29.56 5.82 -26.54
CA ASP A 533 29.28 7.25 -26.41
C ASP A 533 27.92 7.55 -25.73
N VAL A 534 27.32 6.54 -25.09
CA VAL A 534 26.13 6.64 -24.25
C VAL A 534 26.49 6.21 -22.83
N SER A 535 26.62 7.19 -21.92
CA SER A 535 26.91 6.90 -20.52
C SER A 535 25.66 6.38 -19.81
N LYS A 536 25.82 5.45 -18.88
CA LYS A 536 24.72 4.97 -18.02
C LYS A 536 24.08 6.07 -17.19
N ASP A 537 24.85 7.07 -16.78
CA ASP A 537 24.36 8.22 -16.01
C ASP A 537 23.74 9.34 -16.87
N ALA A 538 23.63 9.13 -18.19
CA ALA A 538 23.06 10.17 -19.07
C ALA A 538 21.53 10.15 -18.98
N TRP A 539 20.88 11.31 -18.86
CA TRP A 539 19.42 11.46 -18.78
C TRP A 539 18.64 10.79 -19.91
N TYR A 540 19.33 10.47 -21.00
CA TYR A 540 18.75 9.81 -22.19
C TYR A 540 19.07 8.31 -22.27
N TYR A 541 19.78 7.73 -21.30
CA TYR A 541 20.25 6.34 -21.39
C TYR A 541 19.11 5.37 -21.63
N ASP A 542 18.09 5.40 -20.79
CA ASP A 542 16.95 4.48 -20.85
C ASP A 542 16.15 4.62 -22.14
N ALA A 543 15.93 5.88 -22.58
CA ALA A 543 15.25 6.14 -23.85
C ALA A 543 16.05 5.64 -25.06
N VAL A 544 17.38 5.72 -25.02
CA VAL A 544 18.24 5.18 -26.08
C VAL A 544 18.24 3.66 -26.03
N ALA A 545 18.28 3.06 -24.83
CA ALA A 545 18.23 1.62 -24.63
C ALA A 545 16.92 1.03 -25.16
N GLN A 546 15.80 1.60 -24.74
CA GLN A 546 14.47 1.19 -25.20
C GLN A 546 14.32 1.38 -26.72
N ALA A 547 14.70 2.53 -27.25
CA ALA A 547 14.61 2.80 -28.70
C ALA A 547 15.51 1.89 -29.54
N TYR A 548 16.64 1.43 -28.99
CA TYR A 548 17.52 0.47 -29.65
C TYR A 548 16.92 -0.96 -29.59
N GLN A 549 16.46 -1.39 -28.44
CA GLN A 549 15.78 -2.68 -28.25
C GLN A 549 14.55 -2.82 -29.17
N ASP A 550 13.76 -1.79 -29.26
CA ASP A 550 12.59 -1.69 -30.14
C ASP A 550 12.93 -1.56 -31.63
N LYS A 551 14.21 -1.50 -31.96
CA LYS A 551 14.70 -1.33 -33.34
C LYS A 551 14.20 -0.03 -34.01
N LEU A 552 13.81 0.96 -33.22
CA LEU A 552 13.44 2.29 -33.73
C LEU A 552 14.67 3.06 -34.16
N PHE A 553 15.74 2.98 -33.35
CA PHE A 553 17.01 3.61 -33.61
C PHE A 553 18.12 2.57 -33.72
N LEU A 554 18.97 2.79 -34.68
CA LEU A 554 20.27 2.11 -34.81
C LEU A 554 21.38 3.08 -34.47
N GLY A 555 22.58 2.58 -34.13
CA GLY A 555 23.76 3.38 -33.98
C GLY A 555 24.11 4.16 -35.28
N THR A 556 24.91 5.20 -35.14
CA THR A 556 25.57 5.84 -36.30
C THR A 556 26.76 5.02 -36.78
N SER A 557 27.22 4.10 -35.92
CA SER A 557 28.11 2.99 -36.22
C SER A 557 27.75 1.78 -35.36
N THR A 558 28.50 0.70 -35.43
CA THR A 558 28.31 -0.46 -34.55
C THR A 558 28.59 -0.18 -33.06
N THR A 559 29.31 0.90 -32.74
CA THR A 559 29.73 1.23 -31.38
C THR A 559 29.43 2.67 -30.98
N THR A 560 28.73 3.44 -31.79
CA THR A 560 28.37 4.84 -31.47
C THR A 560 26.92 5.12 -31.80
N PHE A 561 26.23 5.82 -30.89
CA PHE A 561 24.86 6.32 -31.06
C PHE A 561 24.84 7.76 -31.57
N SER A 562 25.85 8.56 -31.18
CA SER A 562 25.94 9.99 -31.44
C SER A 562 24.79 10.81 -30.84
N PRO A 563 24.56 10.78 -29.50
CA PRO A 563 23.38 11.33 -28.85
C PRO A 563 23.17 12.82 -29.11
N GLU A 564 24.25 13.60 -29.18
CA GLU A 564 24.21 15.07 -29.38
C GLU A 564 24.07 15.49 -30.85
N LYS A 565 24.22 14.55 -31.77
CA LYS A 565 24.06 14.85 -33.19
C LYS A 565 22.64 15.17 -33.54
N THR A 566 22.40 16.24 -34.31
CA THR A 566 21.06 16.61 -34.78
C THR A 566 20.44 15.54 -35.70
N MET A 567 19.15 15.37 -35.59
CA MET A 567 18.34 14.50 -36.46
C MET A 567 18.00 15.22 -37.73
N SER A 568 18.25 14.58 -38.88
CA SER A 568 17.69 15.08 -40.12
C SER A 568 16.20 14.67 -40.32
N ARG A 569 15.47 15.38 -41.12
CA ARG A 569 14.08 15.06 -41.49
C ARG A 569 13.94 13.66 -42.08
N GLY A 570 14.90 13.24 -42.92
CA GLY A 570 14.97 11.88 -43.45
C GLY A 570 15.16 10.83 -42.36
N MET A 571 16.03 11.08 -41.38
CA MET A 571 16.23 10.19 -40.24
C MET A 571 14.96 10.05 -39.37
N PHE A 572 14.28 11.15 -39.08
CA PHE A 572 13.09 11.11 -38.24
C PHE A 572 11.93 10.37 -38.91
N VAL A 573 11.71 10.58 -40.20
CA VAL A 573 10.69 9.84 -40.97
C VAL A 573 11.07 8.35 -41.09
N GLN A 574 12.36 8.01 -41.16
CA GLN A 574 12.80 6.61 -41.12
C GLN A 574 12.44 5.94 -39.81
N VAL A 575 12.59 6.66 -38.68
CA VAL A 575 12.18 6.12 -37.35
C VAL A 575 10.67 5.86 -37.32
N LEU A 576 9.83 6.75 -37.84
CA LEU A 576 8.39 6.53 -37.96
C LEU A 576 8.06 5.32 -38.85
N TYR A 577 8.79 5.14 -39.94
CA TYR A 577 8.63 4.02 -40.85
C TYR A 577 9.05 2.68 -40.17
N ASN A 578 10.14 2.69 -39.40
CA ASN A 578 10.56 1.54 -38.59
C ASN A 578 9.45 1.19 -37.59
N MET A 579 8.93 2.16 -36.86
CA MET A 579 7.83 1.98 -35.89
C MET A 579 6.55 1.42 -36.54
N HIS A 580 6.31 1.74 -37.80
CA HIS A 580 5.16 1.23 -38.57
C HIS A 580 5.42 -0.16 -39.19
N GLY A 581 6.55 -0.81 -38.88
CA GLY A 581 6.89 -2.15 -39.37
C GLY A 581 7.42 -2.22 -40.80
N GLN A 582 7.85 -1.10 -41.38
CA GLN A 582 8.48 -1.00 -42.72
C GLN A 582 7.66 -1.66 -43.85
N PRO A 583 6.39 -1.29 -44.03
CA PRO A 583 5.57 -1.91 -45.07
C PRO A 583 6.13 -1.69 -46.47
N LYS A 584 5.98 -2.66 -47.35
CA LYS A 584 6.38 -2.51 -48.77
C LYS A 584 5.68 -1.30 -49.40
N VAL A 585 6.44 -0.44 -50.02
CA VAL A 585 5.93 0.78 -50.65
C VAL A 585 6.08 0.72 -52.18
N GLU A 586 5.04 1.05 -52.91
CA GLU A 586 5.05 1.13 -54.36
C GLU A 586 4.48 2.47 -54.79
N GLY A 587 5.02 3.09 -55.84
CA GLY A 587 4.54 4.34 -56.34
C GLY A 587 5.63 5.28 -56.84
N THR A 588 5.24 6.51 -57.18
CA THR A 588 6.15 7.53 -57.71
C THR A 588 6.48 8.54 -56.62
N MET A 589 7.76 8.78 -56.36
CA MET A 589 8.24 9.80 -55.46
C MET A 589 7.94 11.21 -56.00
N PRO A 590 7.18 12.05 -55.29
CA PRO A 590 6.85 13.43 -55.75
C PRO A 590 8.05 14.38 -55.57
N PHE A 591 8.99 14.07 -54.69
CA PHE A 591 10.07 14.97 -54.32
C PHE A 591 11.32 14.74 -55.16
N THR A 592 11.78 15.80 -55.83
CA THR A 592 12.93 15.75 -56.74
C THR A 592 14.29 15.63 -56.02
N ASP A 593 14.34 15.89 -54.73
CA ASP A 593 15.52 15.81 -53.85
C ASP A 593 15.60 14.51 -53.10
N VAL A 594 14.75 13.49 -53.40
CA VAL A 594 14.76 12.15 -52.87
C VAL A 594 14.95 11.15 -54.01
N LYS A 595 16.09 10.48 -54.04
CA LYS A 595 16.45 9.50 -55.08
C LYS A 595 16.17 8.06 -54.63
N LYS A 596 15.86 7.20 -55.58
CA LYS A 596 15.57 5.80 -55.30
C LYS A 596 16.78 5.04 -54.63
N SER A 597 17.98 5.57 -54.78
CA SER A 597 19.19 5.04 -54.14
C SER A 597 19.39 5.50 -52.69
N ASP A 598 18.55 6.45 -52.21
CA ASP A 598 18.69 6.99 -50.88
C ASP A 598 18.09 6.03 -49.85
N TRP A 599 18.76 5.82 -48.73
CA TRP A 599 18.34 4.86 -47.68
C TRP A 599 17.00 5.19 -47.04
N TYR A 600 16.56 6.43 -47.09
CA TYR A 600 15.28 6.92 -46.58
C TYR A 600 14.18 6.97 -47.69
N TYR A 601 14.44 6.48 -48.89
CA TYR A 601 13.50 6.60 -50.02
C TYR A 601 12.12 6.03 -49.72
N ASP A 602 12.09 4.76 -49.27
CA ASP A 602 10.83 4.06 -48.97
C ASP A 602 10.09 4.70 -47.80
N ALA A 603 10.81 5.15 -46.77
CA ALA A 603 10.24 5.83 -45.61
C ALA A 603 9.59 7.17 -46.02
N VAL A 604 10.24 7.97 -46.86
CA VAL A 604 9.68 9.24 -47.34
C VAL A 604 8.47 9.03 -48.27
N LEU A 605 8.53 8.02 -49.14
CA LEU A 605 7.40 7.68 -50.00
C LEU A 605 6.19 7.23 -49.21
N TRP A 606 6.42 6.31 -48.21
CA TRP A 606 5.38 5.88 -47.29
C TRP A 606 4.77 7.03 -46.50
N ALA A 607 5.58 7.89 -45.94
CA ALA A 607 5.10 9.03 -45.14
C ALA A 607 4.28 10.02 -45.98
N TYR A 608 4.66 10.22 -47.24
CA TYR A 608 3.88 11.03 -48.17
C TYR A 608 2.52 10.40 -48.53
N GLN A 609 2.52 9.11 -48.85
CA GLN A 609 1.29 8.37 -49.20
C GLN A 609 0.30 8.30 -48.05
N ASN A 610 0.79 8.17 -46.81
CA ASN A 610 -0.04 8.17 -45.62
C ASN A 610 -0.29 9.55 -44.99
N LYS A 611 0.05 10.63 -45.73
CA LYS A 611 -0.19 12.04 -45.32
C LYS A 611 0.53 12.45 -44.02
N VAL A 612 1.53 11.68 -43.58
CA VAL A 612 2.40 12.02 -42.43
C VAL A 612 3.26 13.23 -42.77
N THR A 613 3.62 13.39 -44.05
CA THR A 613 4.32 14.59 -44.55
C THR A 613 3.78 15.04 -45.90
N ALA A 614 3.85 16.34 -46.15
CA ALA A 614 3.59 16.95 -47.49
C ALA A 614 4.85 17.52 -48.13
N GLY A 615 6.03 17.30 -47.50
CA GLY A 615 7.26 17.96 -47.90
C GLY A 615 7.40 19.38 -47.34
N VAL A 616 8.48 20.06 -47.73
CA VAL A 616 8.68 21.52 -47.48
C VAL A 616 8.13 22.36 -48.62
N SER A 617 7.86 21.72 -49.77
CA SER A 617 7.11 22.22 -50.89
C SER A 617 6.57 21.04 -51.73
N ASP A 618 5.74 21.29 -52.74
CA ASP A 618 5.15 20.26 -53.58
C ASP A 618 6.19 19.33 -54.24
N THR A 619 7.42 19.79 -54.40
CA THR A 619 8.50 19.06 -55.10
C THR A 619 9.76 18.83 -54.25
N LYS A 620 9.78 19.24 -52.99
CA LYS A 620 10.93 19.13 -52.11
C LYS A 620 10.56 18.60 -50.72
N PHE A 621 11.31 17.60 -50.26
CA PHE A 621 11.20 17.03 -48.90
C PHE A 621 12.23 17.61 -47.94
N ALA A 622 13.41 18.01 -48.44
CA ALA A 622 14.58 18.45 -47.66
C ALA A 622 15.10 17.38 -46.66
N PRO A 623 15.45 16.15 -47.13
CA PRO A 623 15.74 15.01 -46.26
C PRO A 623 16.94 15.21 -45.36
N MET A 624 17.93 16.02 -45.76
CA MET A 624 19.17 16.28 -45.04
C MET A 624 19.13 17.51 -44.14
N HIS A 625 18.03 18.29 -44.18
CA HIS A 625 17.85 19.38 -43.22
C HIS A 625 17.51 18.84 -41.84
N ASP A 626 18.05 19.48 -40.79
CA ASP A 626 17.72 19.15 -39.44
C ASP A 626 16.24 19.35 -39.14
N VAL A 627 15.67 18.45 -38.33
CA VAL A 627 14.27 18.55 -37.87
C VAL A 627 14.23 19.33 -36.57
N THR A 628 13.34 20.32 -36.49
CA THR A 628 13.11 21.07 -35.25
C THR A 628 12.17 20.30 -34.31
N ARG A 629 12.20 20.63 -33.02
CA ARG A 629 11.30 20.01 -32.01
C ARG A 629 9.83 20.22 -32.36
N GLU A 630 9.41 21.40 -32.82
CA GLU A 630 8.05 21.61 -33.26
C GLU A 630 7.67 20.81 -34.53
N GLN A 631 8.66 20.55 -35.41
CA GLN A 631 8.42 19.70 -36.60
C GLN A 631 8.28 18.22 -36.18
N THR A 632 8.97 17.75 -35.17
CA THR A 632 8.76 16.37 -34.64
C THR A 632 7.35 16.20 -34.12
N ALA A 633 6.81 17.18 -33.38
CA ALA A 633 5.43 17.16 -32.90
C ALA A 633 4.41 17.06 -34.04
N VAL A 634 4.58 17.86 -35.11
CA VAL A 634 3.69 17.85 -36.29
C VAL A 634 3.75 16.51 -37.03
N LEU A 635 4.94 15.94 -37.19
CA LEU A 635 5.08 14.62 -37.84
C LEU A 635 4.42 13.50 -37.01
N LEU A 636 4.54 13.54 -35.69
CA LEU A 636 3.91 12.58 -34.80
C LEU A 636 2.37 12.75 -34.76
N GLU A 637 1.85 13.95 -34.61
CA GLU A 637 0.40 14.19 -34.63
C GLU A 637 -0.22 13.68 -35.97
N LYS A 638 0.40 13.99 -37.11
CA LYS A 638 -0.06 13.49 -38.41
C LYS A 638 0.05 11.97 -38.53
N TYR A 639 1.11 11.38 -38.01
CA TYR A 639 1.26 9.94 -37.95
C TYR A 639 0.15 9.29 -37.11
N THR A 640 -0.16 9.87 -35.95
CA THR A 640 -1.25 9.42 -35.07
C THR A 640 -2.60 9.48 -35.75
N ALA A 641 -2.91 10.61 -36.38
CA ALA A 641 -4.15 10.79 -37.15
C ALA A 641 -4.24 9.83 -38.34
N ALA A 642 -3.14 9.59 -39.04
CA ALA A 642 -3.08 8.64 -40.17
C ALA A 642 -3.36 7.19 -39.73
N ASN A 643 -3.11 6.85 -38.48
CA ASN A 643 -3.43 5.54 -37.87
C ASN A 643 -4.83 5.50 -37.21
N GLY A 644 -5.64 6.54 -37.41
CA GLY A 644 -7.03 6.59 -36.92
C GLY A 644 -7.18 6.85 -35.44
N LYS A 645 -6.09 7.26 -34.76
CA LYS A 645 -6.12 7.57 -33.34
C LYS A 645 -6.48 9.04 -33.08
N ASP A 646 -7.01 9.32 -31.88
CA ASP A 646 -7.42 10.67 -31.49
C ASP A 646 -6.21 11.60 -31.32
N THR A 647 -6.33 12.78 -31.89
CA THR A 647 -5.37 13.88 -31.78
C THR A 647 -6.03 15.18 -31.31
N SER A 648 -7.17 15.09 -30.62
CA SER A 648 -7.94 16.27 -30.18
C SER A 648 -7.43 16.92 -28.89
N ALA A 649 -6.72 16.18 -28.06
CA ALA A 649 -6.16 16.68 -26.77
C ALA A 649 -5.25 17.92 -26.99
N ARG A 650 -5.34 18.91 -26.08
CA ARG A 650 -4.52 20.13 -26.14
C ARG A 650 -4.06 20.49 -24.72
N GLY A 651 -2.75 20.44 -24.49
CA GLY A 651 -2.12 20.86 -23.26
C GLY A 651 -1.98 22.38 -23.15
N ASP A 652 -1.89 22.88 -21.93
CA ASP A 652 -1.66 24.29 -21.67
C ASP A 652 -0.21 24.67 -21.98
N LEU A 653 -0.03 25.51 -22.98
CA LEU A 653 1.28 26.04 -23.40
C LEU A 653 1.71 27.27 -22.61
N SER A 654 0.80 27.94 -21.89
CA SER A 654 1.09 29.20 -21.19
C SER A 654 2.11 29.06 -20.08
N ARG A 655 2.28 27.85 -19.53
CA ARG A 655 3.30 27.53 -18.51
C ARG A 655 4.75 27.57 -19.02
N TYR A 656 4.95 27.60 -20.35
CA TYR A 656 6.29 27.64 -20.93
C TYR A 656 6.66 29.05 -21.35
N SER A 657 7.82 29.51 -20.88
CA SER A 657 8.27 30.90 -21.09
C SER A 657 8.54 31.28 -22.55
N ASP A 658 8.65 30.31 -23.44
CA ASP A 658 8.90 30.47 -24.88
C ASP A 658 7.74 30.01 -25.76
N ALA A 659 6.54 29.87 -25.18
CA ALA A 659 5.34 29.46 -25.94
C ALA A 659 5.03 30.35 -27.14
N ASP A 660 5.31 31.64 -27.04
CA ASP A 660 5.12 32.62 -28.17
C ASP A 660 6.10 32.39 -29.32
N SER A 661 7.16 31.61 -29.13
CA SER A 661 8.10 31.28 -30.22
C SER A 661 7.69 30.07 -31.04
N ILE A 662 6.59 29.40 -30.67
CA ILE A 662 6.02 28.29 -31.45
C ILE A 662 5.43 28.83 -32.73
N SER A 663 5.80 28.24 -33.88
CA SER A 663 5.27 28.60 -35.16
C SER A 663 3.76 28.37 -35.22
N ALA A 664 3.00 29.30 -35.83
CA ALA A 664 1.55 29.20 -35.88
C ALA A 664 1.04 27.88 -36.50
N TRP A 665 1.78 27.33 -37.48
CA TRP A 665 1.44 26.04 -38.11
C TRP A 665 1.73 24.82 -37.26
N ALA A 666 2.52 24.94 -36.16
CA ALA A 666 2.91 23.86 -35.27
C ALA A 666 2.17 23.91 -33.92
N LYS A 667 1.44 25.01 -33.64
CA LYS A 667 0.90 25.27 -32.30
C LYS A 667 -0.03 24.16 -31.80
N ASP A 668 -0.92 23.67 -32.65
CA ASP A 668 -1.86 22.62 -32.30
C ASP A 668 -1.13 21.28 -32.04
N ALA A 669 -0.16 20.95 -32.88
CA ALA A 669 0.63 19.72 -32.73
C ALA A 669 1.53 19.76 -31.49
N VAL A 670 2.13 20.90 -31.14
CA VAL A 670 2.89 21.07 -29.94
C VAL A 670 2.00 20.97 -28.69
N ALA A 671 0.81 21.59 -28.72
CA ALA A 671 -0.18 21.48 -27.67
C ALA A 671 -0.66 20.03 -27.49
N TRP A 672 -0.87 19.30 -28.58
CA TRP A 672 -1.18 17.86 -28.53
C TRP A 672 -0.03 17.06 -27.94
N ALA A 673 1.20 17.29 -28.35
CA ALA A 673 2.37 16.59 -27.81
C ALA A 673 2.61 16.86 -26.32
N VAL A 674 2.28 18.08 -25.86
CA VAL A 674 2.34 18.45 -24.44
C VAL A 674 1.23 17.77 -23.64
N ALA A 675 -0.02 17.76 -24.16
CA ALA A 675 -1.14 17.07 -23.52
C ALA A 675 -0.88 15.58 -23.29
N ASN A 676 -0.21 14.95 -24.26
CA ASN A 676 0.14 13.53 -24.20
C ASN A 676 1.54 13.27 -23.59
N LYS A 677 2.14 14.21 -22.88
CA LYS A 677 3.47 14.08 -22.27
C LYS A 677 4.60 13.62 -23.22
N ILE A 678 4.37 13.69 -24.54
CA ILE A 678 5.34 13.33 -25.59
C ILE A 678 6.46 14.37 -25.67
N MET A 679 6.11 15.62 -25.42
CA MET A 679 7.04 16.74 -25.40
C MET A 679 6.90 17.46 -24.06
N VAL A 680 7.96 17.41 -23.27
CA VAL A 680 8.08 18.13 -22.00
C VAL A 680 9.05 19.29 -22.16
N GLY A 681 8.95 20.29 -21.28
CA GLY A 681 9.89 21.39 -21.22
C GLY A 681 11.27 20.97 -20.68
N THR A 682 12.21 21.89 -20.80
CA THR A 682 13.52 21.80 -20.09
C THR A 682 13.33 22.21 -18.63
N ASP A 683 14.31 21.92 -17.77
CA ASP A 683 14.36 22.36 -16.37
C ASP A 683 14.22 23.89 -16.20
N SER A 684 14.49 24.66 -17.26
CA SER A 684 14.28 26.10 -17.30
C SER A 684 12.89 26.53 -17.78
N GLY A 685 11.91 25.60 -17.89
CA GLY A 685 10.53 25.87 -18.29
C GLY A 685 10.38 26.34 -19.75
N LYS A 686 11.17 25.78 -20.69
CA LYS A 686 11.14 26.11 -22.12
C LYS A 686 10.89 24.89 -22.99
N LEU A 687 10.08 25.01 -24.03
CA LEU A 687 9.85 23.97 -25.04
C LEU A 687 10.93 23.92 -26.12
N LEU A 688 11.60 25.05 -26.39
CA LEU A 688 12.58 25.22 -27.45
C LEU A 688 12.08 24.77 -28.83
N PRO A 689 10.90 25.24 -29.30
CA PRO A 689 10.22 24.69 -30.49
C PRO A 689 11.04 24.76 -31.76
N GLY A 690 11.75 25.87 -31.99
CA GLY A 690 12.59 26.09 -33.16
C GLY A 690 13.99 25.48 -33.08
N SER A 691 14.37 24.85 -31.96
CA SER A 691 15.66 24.20 -31.85
C SER A 691 15.68 22.86 -32.57
N ASN A 692 16.80 22.51 -33.18
CA ASN A 692 17.00 21.21 -33.81
C ASN A 692 16.97 20.11 -32.75
N ALA A 693 16.24 19.04 -33.00
CA ALA A 693 16.20 17.87 -32.11
C ALA A 693 17.49 17.07 -32.24
N SER A 694 18.16 16.77 -31.12
CA SER A 694 19.26 15.81 -31.11
C SER A 694 18.73 14.37 -31.21
N ARG A 695 19.61 13.41 -31.50
CA ARG A 695 19.25 11.99 -31.56
C ARG A 695 18.77 11.47 -30.20
N ALA A 696 19.39 11.92 -29.10
CA ALA A 696 18.93 11.59 -27.76
C ALA A 696 17.53 12.14 -27.46
N GLN A 697 17.28 13.42 -27.80
CA GLN A 697 15.95 14.02 -27.64
C GLN A 697 14.88 13.35 -28.53
N ALA A 698 15.25 12.95 -29.75
CA ALA A 698 14.33 12.23 -30.62
C ALA A 698 14.02 10.81 -30.09
N ALA A 699 15.00 10.11 -29.51
CA ALA A 699 14.77 8.82 -28.86
C ALA A 699 13.80 8.98 -27.68
N GLN A 700 13.99 9.96 -26.82
CA GLN A 700 13.08 10.26 -25.70
C GLN A 700 11.65 10.56 -26.19
N ILE A 701 11.50 11.43 -27.20
CA ILE A 701 10.22 11.77 -27.80
C ILE A 701 9.51 10.53 -28.35
N MET A 702 10.24 9.64 -29.02
CA MET A 702 9.66 8.43 -29.63
C MET A 702 9.26 7.38 -28.60
N VAL A 703 10.05 7.20 -27.52
CA VAL A 703 9.72 6.31 -26.41
C VAL A 703 8.49 6.86 -25.66
N SER A 704 8.49 8.16 -25.29
CA SER A 704 7.32 8.80 -24.68
C SER A 704 6.06 8.65 -25.55
N TYR A 705 6.17 8.80 -26.86
CA TYR A 705 5.05 8.60 -27.79
C TYR A 705 4.48 7.18 -27.71
N ARG A 706 5.34 6.17 -27.76
CA ARG A 706 4.89 4.77 -27.70
C ARG A 706 4.23 4.40 -26.38
N ASN A 707 4.72 4.96 -25.28
CA ASN A 707 4.19 4.67 -23.95
C ASN A 707 2.84 5.34 -23.70
N THR A 708 2.55 6.48 -24.37
CA THR A 708 1.34 7.27 -24.11
C THR A 708 0.26 7.15 -25.18
N VAL A 709 0.61 6.90 -26.44
CA VAL A 709 -0.35 6.82 -27.56
C VAL A 709 -0.61 5.35 -27.92
N LYS A 710 -1.44 4.69 -27.12
CA LYS A 710 -1.84 3.27 -27.32
C LYS A 710 -2.90 3.09 -28.40
#